data_2b621b0bb2690412fc73299eedfd3bcb
#
_entry.id   2b621b0bb2690412fc73299eedfd3bcb
#
_cell.length_a   1.000
_cell.length_b   1.000
_cell.length_c   1.000
_cell.angle_alpha   90.00
_cell.angle_beta   90.00
_cell.angle_gamma   90.00
#
_symmetry.space_group_name_H-M   'P 1'
#
loop_
_entity.id
_entity.type
_entity.pdbx_description
1 polymer ?
#
loop_
_entity_poly.entity_id
_entity_poly.type
_entity_poly.pdbx_seq_one_letter_code
_entity_poly.pdbx_strand_id
1 'polypeptide(L)'
;MTTKPTIIDFVEKYTREFASHVFLREKPADRWTETTFEQTRLESYRVAAGLMALGIEKGDKVSLLSEGRNMWVIGELGILYAGGVNVPLSIKLEEGSDLVFRIRHSDSRFVIVSGTQLPKVRRILKDVPAVEKVIVLDDMAEYQEKEMPMSEVIKLGDQFVKDNPGALEARYKSIGPDDYANISYTSGTTADPKGILLTHRNYTANVEQAHSVVTIPLDAVMLIILPLDHCFAHVAGFYTMMSYGGSIATVPVGKTAMASLKNIPMAIKEVRPHVMLSVPALARNFKKNVESGIKAKGPKVEKLYNFALKLAISYNKEYYNRGGFLQLWKKPLMALFDKLIFKNVRQGFGGRMLFFVGGGALLDIELQRYYCAIGIPMFQGYGLSEATPIISANSFDRCIFGSSGAVVKPMEIKICDGDGKALGYGEKGEIVIKGENVMAGYWKNPTATAETVVDGWLHTGDMGYMRDEQFLYVVGRFKSLLISADGEKYSPEGFEDSLTDSSKFIDQVVLHNNQDPYTTVIIVPNKEALKEYVKSGNPGIDLASREVKELMLKKIQEEVNSYRRGGSREGMFPERWLPAAIIVADEPFTEQNHMVNSTMKIVRGKVEKHYADRIEYALTPEGKNLLNEKNIASL
;
A
#
# COMPACT_ATOMS: atom_id res chain seq x y z
N MET A 1 -16.13 24.01 -24.70
CA MET A 1 -15.78 23.25 -23.49
C MET A 1 -14.78 22.21 -23.93
N THR A 2 -13.56 22.21 -23.44
CA THR A 2 -12.60 21.14 -23.69
C THR A 2 -13.18 19.87 -23.06
N THR A 3 -13.38 18.83 -23.86
CA THR A 3 -13.83 17.52 -23.37
C THR A 3 -12.80 16.99 -22.37
N LYS A 4 -13.25 16.59 -21.19
CA LYS A 4 -12.39 15.97 -20.17
C LYS A 4 -11.83 14.65 -20.73
N PRO A 5 -10.53 14.35 -20.54
CA PRO A 5 -9.92 13.16 -21.12
C PRO A 5 -10.38 11.88 -20.43
N THR A 6 -10.46 10.81 -21.21
CA THR A 6 -10.58 9.42 -20.74
C THR A 6 -9.20 8.82 -20.52
N ILE A 7 -9.12 7.63 -19.89
CA ILE A 7 -7.87 6.85 -19.82
C ILE A 7 -7.35 6.54 -21.24
N ILE A 8 -8.27 6.26 -22.17
CA ILE A 8 -7.90 5.96 -23.56
C ILE A 8 -7.24 7.18 -24.23
N ASP A 9 -7.79 8.38 -24.01
CA ASP A 9 -7.16 9.61 -24.49
C ASP A 9 -5.74 9.79 -23.94
N PHE A 10 -5.51 9.39 -22.68
CA PHE A 10 -4.16 9.40 -22.08
C PHE A 10 -3.23 8.40 -22.78
N VAL A 11 -3.68 7.16 -22.97
CA VAL A 11 -2.88 6.15 -23.68
C VAL A 11 -2.53 6.61 -25.09
N GLU A 12 -3.50 7.11 -25.85
CA GLU A 12 -3.29 7.63 -27.20
C GLU A 12 -2.34 8.84 -27.24
N LYS A 13 -2.51 9.78 -26.30
CA LYS A 13 -1.65 10.96 -26.16
C LYS A 13 -0.21 10.56 -25.85
N TYR A 14 0.00 9.79 -24.79
CA TYR A 14 1.34 9.48 -24.31
C TYR A 14 2.06 8.45 -25.18
N THR A 15 1.33 7.55 -25.85
CA THR A 15 1.92 6.70 -26.89
C THR A 15 2.43 7.54 -28.06
N ARG A 16 1.68 8.54 -28.50
CA ARG A 16 2.12 9.44 -29.59
C ARG A 16 3.35 10.26 -29.18
N GLU A 17 3.41 10.69 -27.93
CA GLU A 17 4.51 11.49 -27.39
C GLU A 17 5.77 10.65 -27.14
N PHE A 18 5.61 9.40 -26.66
CA PHE A 18 6.69 8.54 -26.19
C PHE A 18 6.77 7.19 -26.93
N ALA A 19 6.33 7.10 -28.19
CA ALA A 19 6.13 5.84 -28.94
C ALA A 19 7.27 4.82 -28.79
N SER A 20 8.52 5.26 -28.94
CA SER A 20 9.72 4.41 -28.90
C SER A 20 10.31 4.21 -27.51
N HIS A 21 9.82 4.95 -26.50
CA HIS A 21 10.30 4.77 -25.12
C HIS A 21 9.80 3.46 -24.53
N VAL A 22 10.61 2.86 -23.67
CA VAL A 22 10.23 1.64 -22.95
C VAL A 22 9.19 1.99 -21.90
N PHE A 23 8.04 1.31 -21.95
CA PHE A 23 6.99 1.48 -20.96
C PHE A 23 6.93 0.34 -19.95
N LEU A 24 6.95 -0.91 -20.43
CA LEU A 24 6.82 -2.08 -19.56
C LEU A 24 8.10 -2.90 -19.55
N ARG A 25 8.45 -3.40 -18.37
CA ARG A 25 9.60 -4.29 -18.15
C ARG A 25 9.18 -5.46 -17.27
N GLU A 26 9.46 -6.67 -17.72
CA GLU A 26 9.27 -7.88 -16.92
C GLU A 26 10.41 -8.88 -17.15
N LYS A 27 10.53 -9.84 -16.25
CA LYS A 27 11.55 -10.90 -16.34
C LYS A 27 10.86 -12.27 -16.31
N PRO A 28 10.30 -12.73 -17.45
CA PRO A 28 9.56 -14.01 -17.51
C PRO A 28 10.46 -15.23 -17.30
N ALA A 29 11.75 -15.11 -17.60
CA ALA A 29 12.78 -16.13 -17.38
C ALA A 29 14.04 -15.49 -16.80
N ASP A 30 15.20 -15.68 -17.41
CA ASP A 30 16.49 -15.17 -16.91
C ASP A 30 16.84 -13.75 -17.37
N ARG A 31 16.07 -13.18 -18.31
CA ARG A 31 16.34 -11.87 -18.92
C ARG A 31 15.14 -10.94 -18.78
N TRP A 32 15.45 -9.66 -18.55
CA TRP A 32 14.46 -8.59 -18.64
C TRP A 32 14.05 -8.38 -20.09
N THR A 33 12.76 -8.34 -20.32
CA THR A 33 12.13 -7.96 -21.59
C THR A 33 11.59 -6.55 -21.47
N GLU A 34 11.62 -5.83 -22.57
CA GLU A 34 11.18 -4.45 -22.67
C GLU A 34 10.09 -4.33 -23.74
N THR A 35 9.03 -3.60 -23.41
CA THR A 35 7.91 -3.31 -24.32
C THR A 35 7.73 -1.81 -24.38
N THR A 36 7.74 -1.24 -25.60
CA THR A 36 7.58 0.22 -25.79
C THR A 36 6.14 0.66 -25.59
N PHE A 37 5.90 1.97 -25.52
CA PHE A 37 4.56 2.55 -25.50
C PHE A 37 3.73 2.10 -26.70
N GLU A 38 4.30 2.20 -27.92
CA GLU A 38 3.60 1.79 -29.13
C GLU A 38 3.30 0.28 -29.15
N GLN A 39 4.24 -0.56 -28.75
CA GLN A 39 4.01 -2.00 -28.65
C GLN A 39 2.91 -2.31 -27.64
N THR A 40 2.93 -1.65 -26.47
CA THR A 40 1.88 -1.83 -25.44
C THR A 40 0.50 -1.45 -26.00
N ARG A 41 0.41 -0.33 -26.68
CA ARG A 41 -0.82 0.13 -27.31
C ARG A 41 -1.33 -0.86 -28.36
N LEU A 42 -0.46 -1.31 -29.26
CA LEU A 42 -0.82 -2.25 -30.33
C LEU A 42 -1.31 -3.58 -29.76
N GLU A 43 -0.61 -4.14 -28.77
CA GLU A 43 -1.06 -5.38 -28.11
C GLU A 43 -2.39 -5.19 -27.38
N SER A 44 -2.59 -4.04 -26.72
CA SER A 44 -3.87 -3.71 -26.07
C SER A 44 -5.01 -3.60 -27.09
N TYR A 45 -4.76 -3.06 -28.29
CA TYR A 45 -5.73 -3.03 -29.39
C TYR A 45 -6.14 -4.43 -29.86
N ARG A 46 -5.16 -5.33 -30.01
CA ARG A 46 -5.39 -6.70 -30.42
C ARG A 46 -6.24 -7.45 -29.39
N VAL A 47 -5.92 -7.24 -28.08
CA VAL A 47 -6.73 -7.80 -26.98
C VAL A 47 -8.16 -7.23 -27.00
N ALA A 48 -8.31 -5.92 -27.15
CA ALA A 48 -9.62 -5.27 -27.21
C ALA A 48 -10.48 -5.80 -28.37
N ALA A 49 -9.89 -5.86 -29.57
CA ALA A 49 -10.56 -6.40 -30.75
C ALA A 49 -10.95 -7.89 -30.55
N GLY A 50 -10.11 -8.67 -29.88
CA GLY A 50 -10.41 -10.06 -29.54
C GLY A 50 -11.56 -10.18 -28.54
N LEU A 51 -11.60 -9.31 -27.51
CA LEU A 51 -12.72 -9.24 -26.59
C LEU A 51 -14.03 -8.86 -27.29
N MET A 52 -13.97 -7.90 -28.26
CA MET A 52 -15.13 -7.55 -29.08
C MET A 52 -15.57 -8.71 -29.98
N ALA A 53 -14.66 -9.47 -30.55
CA ALA A 53 -14.96 -10.68 -31.32
C ALA A 53 -15.66 -11.76 -30.47
N LEU A 54 -15.34 -11.82 -29.17
CA LEU A 54 -15.99 -12.68 -28.20
C LEU A 54 -17.32 -12.13 -27.66
N GLY A 55 -17.76 -10.95 -28.11
CA GLY A 55 -19.05 -10.37 -27.78
C GLY A 55 -19.05 -9.46 -26.54
N ILE A 56 -17.90 -8.92 -26.13
CA ILE A 56 -17.86 -7.88 -25.10
C ILE A 56 -18.57 -6.62 -25.59
N GLU A 57 -19.47 -6.10 -24.79
CA GLU A 57 -20.17 -4.84 -25.03
C GLU A 57 -19.68 -3.73 -24.08
N LYS A 58 -20.01 -2.49 -24.41
CA LYS A 58 -19.67 -1.33 -23.57
C LYS A 58 -20.37 -1.47 -22.20
N GLY A 59 -19.59 -1.37 -21.14
CA GLY A 59 -20.06 -1.49 -19.76
C GLY A 59 -20.05 -2.92 -19.19
N ASP A 60 -19.70 -3.93 -19.99
CA ASP A 60 -19.48 -5.29 -19.47
C ASP A 60 -18.27 -5.33 -18.53
N LYS A 61 -18.36 -6.17 -17.51
CA LYS A 61 -17.32 -6.32 -16.50
C LYS A 61 -16.45 -7.53 -16.82
N VAL A 62 -15.14 -7.31 -16.69
CA VAL A 62 -14.13 -8.33 -16.88
C VAL A 62 -13.26 -8.40 -15.64
N SER A 63 -13.30 -9.53 -14.94
CA SER A 63 -12.40 -9.76 -13.80
C SER A 63 -10.98 -10.04 -14.28
N LEU A 64 -9.98 -9.40 -13.68
CA LEU A 64 -8.56 -9.58 -13.97
C LEU A 64 -7.84 -10.10 -12.72
N LEU A 65 -7.46 -11.40 -12.73
CA LEU A 65 -6.83 -12.11 -11.62
C LEU A 65 -5.42 -12.57 -12.04
N SER A 66 -4.42 -11.78 -11.79
CA SER A 66 -3.03 -12.10 -12.14
C SER A 66 -2.05 -11.35 -11.26
N GLU A 67 -0.87 -11.92 -11.12
CA GLU A 67 0.33 -11.24 -10.62
C GLU A 67 0.67 -10.04 -11.51
N GLY A 68 1.38 -9.05 -10.95
CA GLY A 68 1.88 -7.91 -11.70
C GLY A 68 2.84 -8.35 -12.81
N ARG A 69 2.47 -8.11 -14.07
CA ARG A 69 3.21 -8.47 -15.28
C ARG A 69 2.77 -7.59 -16.47
N ASN A 70 3.54 -7.59 -17.57
CA ASN A 70 3.20 -6.79 -18.75
C ASN A 70 1.78 -7.11 -19.27
N MET A 71 1.40 -8.39 -19.31
CA MET A 71 0.07 -8.81 -19.77
C MET A 71 -1.05 -8.42 -18.81
N TRP A 72 -0.78 -8.10 -17.54
CA TRP A 72 -1.76 -7.49 -16.65
C TRP A 72 -2.16 -6.10 -17.16
N VAL A 73 -1.15 -5.25 -17.49
CA VAL A 73 -1.36 -3.89 -18.04
C VAL A 73 -2.03 -3.93 -19.41
N ILE A 74 -1.52 -4.79 -20.31
CA ILE A 74 -2.06 -4.95 -21.67
C ILE A 74 -3.51 -5.45 -21.61
N GLY A 75 -3.80 -6.41 -20.72
CA GLY A 75 -5.15 -6.94 -20.52
C GLY A 75 -6.12 -5.89 -20.02
N GLU A 76 -5.73 -5.10 -19.02
CA GLU A 76 -6.55 -3.99 -18.54
C GLU A 76 -6.83 -2.96 -19.64
N LEU A 77 -5.78 -2.48 -20.31
CA LEU A 77 -5.96 -1.52 -21.41
C LEU A 77 -6.84 -2.11 -22.53
N GLY A 78 -6.69 -3.41 -22.82
CA GLY A 78 -7.55 -4.12 -23.77
C GLY A 78 -9.02 -4.12 -23.34
N ILE A 79 -9.31 -4.35 -22.06
CA ILE A 79 -10.67 -4.25 -21.50
C ILE A 79 -11.21 -2.83 -21.72
N LEU A 80 -10.43 -1.81 -21.37
CA LEU A 80 -10.84 -0.41 -21.47
C LEU A 80 -11.05 0.03 -22.93
N TYR A 81 -10.18 -0.34 -23.88
CA TYR A 81 -10.36 -0.07 -25.31
C TYR A 81 -11.61 -0.74 -25.89
N ALA A 82 -11.97 -1.93 -25.40
CA ALA A 82 -13.20 -2.61 -25.76
C ALA A 82 -14.46 -1.96 -25.14
N GLY A 83 -14.30 -0.95 -24.29
CA GLY A 83 -15.38 -0.30 -23.55
C GLY A 83 -15.85 -1.07 -22.33
N GLY A 84 -15.11 -2.12 -21.93
CA GLY A 84 -15.40 -2.90 -20.73
C GLY A 84 -14.97 -2.17 -19.45
N VAL A 85 -15.43 -2.69 -18.32
CA VAL A 85 -15.07 -2.25 -16.97
C VAL A 85 -14.12 -3.28 -16.35
N ASN A 86 -12.91 -2.87 -15.99
CA ASN A 86 -11.95 -3.74 -15.33
C ASN A 86 -12.36 -4.01 -13.87
N VAL A 87 -12.26 -5.26 -13.44
CA VAL A 87 -12.47 -5.69 -12.05
C VAL A 87 -11.18 -6.36 -11.58
N PRO A 88 -10.17 -5.58 -11.13
CA PRO A 88 -8.90 -6.14 -10.70
C PRO A 88 -9.08 -6.89 -9.38
N LEU A 89 -8.60 -8.13 -9.35
CA LEU A 89 -8.75 -9.04 -8.22
C LEU A 89 -7.37 -9.42 -7.66
N SER A 90 -7.24 -9.37 -6.34
CA SER A 90 -6.01 -9.79 -5.67
C SER A 90 -5.80 -11.30 -5.79
N ILE A 91 -4.58 -11.70 -6.13
CA ILE A 91 -4.16 -13.10 -6.15
C ILE A 91 -4.19 -13.76 -4.77
N LYS A 92 -4.33 -12.98 -3.72
CA LYS A 92 -4.38 -13.43 -2.33
C LYS A 92 -5.81 -13.78 -1.86
N LEU A 93 -6.83 -13.49 -2.67
CA LEU A 93 -8.21 -13.83 -2.35
C LEU A 93 -8.38 -15.34 -2.20
N GLU A 94 -9.12 -15.73 -1.16
CA GLU A 94 -9.47 -17.12 -0.96
C GLU A 94 -10.56 -17.57 -1.94
N GLU A 95 -10.52 -18.85 -2.30
CA GLU A 95 -11.37 -19.42 -3.34
C GLU A 95 -12.86 -19.46 -2.95
N GLY A 96 -13.15 -19.65 -1.66
CA GLY A 96 -14.51 -19.85 -1.18
C GLY A 96 -15.41 -18.63 -1.31
N SER A 97 -15.52 -17.85 -0.23
CA SER A 97 -16.45 -16.71 -0.19
C SER A 97 -15.93 -15.49 -0.93
N ASP A 98 -14.62 -15.19 -0.84
CA ASP A 98 -14.06 -13.92 -1.27
C ASP A 98 -14.02 -13.73 -2.79
N LEU A 99 -13.47 -14.70 -3.50
CA LEU A 99 -13.34 -14.64 -4.96
C LEU A 99 -14.69 -14.79 -5.65
N VAL A 100 -15.51 -15.77 -5.21
CA VAL A 100 -16.87 -15.98 -5.70
C VAL A 100 -17.72 -14.74 -5.51
N PHE A 101 -17.66 -14.13 -4.31
CA PHE A 101 -18.44 -12.92 -4.03
C PHE A 101 -18.11 -11.81 -5.04
N ARG A 102 -16.82 -11.50 -5.25
CA ARG A 102 -16.43 -10.38 -6.12
C ARG A 102 -16.80 -10.59 -7.57
N ILE A 103 -16.62 -11.80 -8.10
CA ILE A 103 -16.99 -12.12 -9.49
C ILE A 103 -18.51 -12.04 -9.68
N ARG A 104 -19.30 -12.59 -8.74
CA ARG A 104 -20.77 -12.50 -8.78
C ARG A 104 -21.27 -11.06 -8.59
N HIS A 105 -20.78 -10.39 -7.56
CA HIS A 105 -21.23 -9.04 -7.20
C HIS A 105 -20.92 -8.03 -8.30
N SER A 106 -19.77 -8.16 -8.98
CA SER A 106 -19.40 -7.30 -10.10
C SER A 106 -20.17 -7.60 -11.39
N ASP A 107 -20.90 -8.71 -11.49
CA ASP A 107 -21.51 -9.22 -12.73
C ASP A 107 -20.46 -9.47 -13.83
N SER A 108 -19.28 -9.98 -13.48
CA SER A 108 -18.22 -10.24 -14.45
C SER A 108 -18.65 -11.33 -15.44
N ARG A 109 -18.66 -10.97 -16.72
CA ARG A 109 -18.94 -11.91 -17.83
C ARG A 109 -17.73 -12.72 -18.23
N PHE A 110 -16.54 -12.09 -18.20
CA PHE A 110 -15.27 -12.73 -18.53
C PHE A 110 -14.32 -12.66 -17.34
N VAL A 111 -13.42 -13.64 -17.29
CA VAL A 111 -12.31 -13.66 -16.33
C VAL A 111 -11.01 -13.78 -17.12
N ILE A 112 -10.13 -12.81 -16.99
CA ILE A 112 -8.74 -12.89 -17.47
C ILE A 112 -7.88 -13.35 -16.28
N VAL A 113 -7.12 -14.44 -16.45
CA VAL A 113 -6.40 -15.08 -15.34
C VAL A 113 -5.01 -15.54 -15.75
N SER A 114 -4.02 -15.42 -14.84
CA SER A 114 -2.71 -16.05 -15.03
C SER A 114 -2.80 -17.58 -14.85
N GLY A 115 -1.88 -18.30 -15.51
CA GLY A 115 -1.81 -19.76 -15.39
C GLY A 115 -1.63 -20.24 -13.94
N THR A 116 -0.94 -19.47 -13.10
CA THR A 116 -0.73 -19.78 -11.67
C THR A 116 -2.02 -19.63 -10.85
N GLN A 117 -2.93 -18.74 -11.24
CA GLN A 117 -4.21 -18.51 -10.56
C GLN A 117 -5.37 -19.31 -11.19
N LEU A 118 -5.20 -19.86 -12.39
CA LEU A 118 -6.20 -20.66 -13.10
C LEU A 118 -6.83 -21.78 -12.24
N PRO A 119 -6.06 -22.55 -11.44
CA PRO A 119 -6.65 -23.56 -10.57
C PRO A 119 -7.69 -23.02 -9.58
N LYS A 120 -7.55 -21.77 -9.10
CA LYS A 120 -8.56 -21.14 -8.24
C LYS A 120 -9.85 -20.91 -9.00
N VAL A 121 -9.76 -20.36 -10.21
CA VAL A 121 -10.93 -20.08 -11.06
C VAL A 121 -11.65 -21.38 -11.43
N ARG A 122 -10.92 -22.44 -11.81
CA ARG A 122 -11.49 -23.76 -12.11
C ARG A 122 -12.35 -24.31 -10.99
N ARG A 123 -11.88 -24.19 -9.72
CA ARG A 123 -12.61 -24.71 -8.56
C ARG A 123 -13.93 -23.98 -8.28
N ILE A 124 -14.00 -22.70 -8.59
CA ILE A 124 -15.19 -21.86 -8.31
C ILE A 124 -16.09 -21.65 -9.53
N LEU A 125 -15.71 -22.13 -10.71
CA LEU A 125 -16.42 -21.80 -11.97
C LEU A 125 -17.91 -22.19 -11.94
N LYS A 126 -18.27 -23.30 -11.26
CA LYS A 126 -19.65 -23.73 -11.03
C LYS A 126 -20.43 -22.74 -10.14
N ASP A 127 -19.73 -22.00 -9.29
CA ASP A 127 -20.33 -21.06 -8.36
C ASP A 127 -20.47 -19.65 -8.96
N VAL A 128 -19.95 -19.41 -10.16
CA VAL A 128 -20.04 -18.16 -10.92
C VAL A 128 -20.60 -18.39 -12.33
N PRO A 129 -21.85 -18.84 -12.45
CA PRO A 129 -22.43 -19.32 -13.73
C PRO A 129 -22.51 -18.23 -14.81
N ALA A 130 -22.54 -16.93 -14.41
CA ALA A 130 -22.56 -15.80 -15.32
C ALA A 130 -21.24 -15.63 -16.10
N VAL A 131 -20.14 -16.27 -15.68
CA VAL A 131 -18.88 -16.26 -16.41
C VAL A 131 -19.00 -17.10 -17.67
N GLU A 132 -18.91 -16.44 -18.82
CA GLU A 132 -19.03 -17.05 -20.15
C GLU A 132 -17.68 -17.55 -20.66
N LYS A 133 -16.59 -16.80 -20.40
CA LYS A 133 -15.23 -17.10 -20.85
C LYS A 133 -14.20 -16.89 -19.77
N VAL A 134 -13.19 -17.77 -19.74
CA VAL A 134 -11.98 -17.67 -18.93
C VAL A 134 -10.80 -17.57 -19.89
N ILE A 135 -10.15 -16.40 -19.92
CA ILE A 135 -9.02 -16.10 -20.81
C ILE A 135 -7.74 -16.27 -20.00
N VAL A 136 -6.90 -17.20 -20.40
CA VAL A 136 -5.67 -17.54 -19.68
C VAL A 136 -4.50 -16.80 -20.30
N LEU A 137 -3.78 -16.01 -19.48
CA LEU A 137 -2.65 -15.19 -19.92
C LEU A 137 -1.45 -16.02 -20.38
N ASP A 138 -1.32 -17.24 -19.89
CA ASP A 138 -0.23 -18.16 -20.17
C ASP A 138 -0.71 -19.32 -21.05
N ASP A 139 0.17 -19.85 -21.89
CA ASP A 139 -0.15 -21.07 -22.65
C ASP A 139 -0.14 -22.29 -21.72
N MET A 140 -1.22 -23.05 -21.74
CA MET A 140 -1.45 -24.23 -20.91
C MET A 140 -1.42 -25.49 -21.78
N ALA A 141 -1.11 -26.64 -21.17
CA ALA A 141 -1.16 -27.92 -21.87
C ALA A 141 -2.58 -28.31 -22.28
N GLU A 142 -3.57 -27.95 -21.44
CA GLU A 142 -5.00 -28.28 -21.66
C GLU A 142 -5.90 -27.15 -21.20
N TYR A 143 -7.00 -26.94 -21.92
CA TYR A 143 -8.05 -25.97 -21.63
C TYR A 143 -9.40 -26.67 -21.43
N GLN A 144 -10.20 -26.20 -20.47
CA GLN A 144 -11.57 -26.65 -20.26
C GLN A 144 -12.53 -25.88 -21.19
N GLU A 145 -13.79 -26.31 -21.27
CA GLU A 145 -14.82 -25.83 -22.23
C GLU A 145 -14.91 -24.27 -22.31
N LYS A 146 -14.87 -23.59 -21.17
CA LYS A 146 -14.96 -22.12 -21.13
C LYS A 146 -13.61 -21.41 -21.25
N GLU A 147 -12.51 -22.15 -21.25
CA GLU A 147 -11.15 -21.61 -21.23
C GLU A 147 -10.60 -21.43 -22.64
N MET A 148 -9.78 -20.39 -22.80
CA MET A 148 -8.99 -20.17 -24.01
C MET A 148 -7.71 -19.39 -23.69
N PRO A 149 -6.62 -19.57 -24.45
CA PRO A 149 -5.42 -18.79 -24.27
C PRO A 149 -5.57 -17.36 -24.76
N MET A 150 -4.86 -16.41 -24.13
CA MET A 150 -4.78 -15.02 -24.59
C MET A 150 -4.25 -14.93 -26.03
N SER A 151 -3.34 -15.83 -26.41
CA SER A 151 -2.82 -15.90 -27.78
C SER A 151 -3.89 -16.15 -28.84
N GLU A 152 -4.97 -16.88 -28.51
CA GLU A 152 -6.12 -17.07 -29.39
C GLU A 152 -7.01 -15.84 -29.44
N VAL A 153 -7.23 -15.17 -28.29
CA VAL A 153 -7.97 -13.89 -28.23
C VAL A 153 -7.30 -12.85 -29.13
N ILE A 154 -5.97 -12.78 -29.10
CA ILE A 154 -5.19 -11.87 -29.97
C ILE A 154 -5.39 -12.22 -31.45
N LYS A 155 -5.37 -13.52 -31.83
CA LYS A 155 -5.65 -13.95 -33.21
C LYS A 155 -7.06 -13.60 -33.66
N LEU A 156 -8.07 -13.81 -32.80
CA LEU A 156 -9.45 -13.39 -33.05
C LEU A 156 -9.52 -11.87 -33.25
N GLY A 157 -8.77 -11.09 -32.47
CA GLY A 157 -8.68 -9.64 -32.61
C GLY A 157 -8.09 -9.22 -33.95
N ASP A 158 -6.99 -9.84 -34.38
CA ASP A 158 -6.38 -9.57 -35.69
C ASP A 158 -7.36 -9.86 -36.84
N GLN A 159 -8.17 -10.90 -36.73
CA GLN A 159 -9.20 -11.22 -37.70
C GLN A 159 -10.39 -10.26 -37.64
N PHE A 160 -10.84 -9.93 -36.43
CA PHE A 160 -11.96 -9.00 -36.22
C PHE A 160 -11.71 -7.63 -36.84
N VAL A 161 -10.49 -7.08 -36.67
CA VAL A 161 -10.12 -5.79 -37.27
C VAL A 161 -10.15 -5.82 -38.80
N LYS A 162 -9.75 -6.95 -39.41
CA LYS A 162 -9.82 -7.14 -40.88
C LYS A 162 -11.26 -7.20 -41.38
N ASP A 163 -12.12 -7.93 -40.65
CA ASP A 163 -13.50 -8.16 -41.05
C ASP A 163 -14.40 -6.95 -40.74
N ASN A 164 -14.00 -6.13 -39.74
CA ASN A 164 -14.78 -4.97 -39.28
C ASN A 164 -13.91 -3.70 -39.21
N PRO A 165 -13.44 -3.15 -40.34
CA PRO A 165 -12.59 -1.97 -40.37
C PRO A 165 -13.24 -0.79 -39.63
N GLY A 166 -12.51 -0.18 -38.70
CA GLY A 166 -12.97 0.97 -37.92
C GLY A 166 -13.88 0.65 -36.72
N ALA A 167 -14.33 -0.60 -36.53
CA ALA A 167 -15.25 -0.95 -35.45
C ALA A 167 -14.62 -0.71 -34.06
N LEU A 168 -13.35 -1.10 -33.86
CA LEU A 168 -12.63 -0.85 -32.62
C LEU A 168 -12.47 0.65 -32.36
N GLU A 169 -12.11 1.42 -33.40
CA GLU A 169 -11.98 2.86 -33.29
C GLU A 169 -13.29 3.54 -32.92
N ALA A 170 -14.39 3.14 -33.57
CA ALA A 170 -15.72 3.62 -33.22
C ALA A 170 -16.09 3.28 -31.76
N ARG A 171 -15.72 2.08 -31.28
CA ARG A 171 -15.97 1.62 -29.91
C ARG A 171 -15.24 2.51 -28.91
N TYR A 172 -13.92 2.63 -29.01
CA TYR A 172 -13.19 3.40 -27.98
C TYR A 172 -13.44 4.91 -28.05
N LYS A 173 -13.79 5.46 -29.22
CA LYS A 173 -14.24 6.87 -29.35
C LYS A 173 -15.63 7.10 -28.76
N SER A 174 -16.43 6.07 -28.55
CA SER A 174 -17.73 6.17 -27.86
C SER A 174 -17.62 6.23 -26.35
N ILE A 175 -16.42 6.04 -25.79
CA ILE A 175 -16.18 6.04 -24.35
C ILE A 175 -16.08 7.49 -23.88
N GLY A 176 -16.90 7.84 -22.89
CA GLY A 176 -16.89 9.14 -22.25
C GLY A 176 -16.14 9.17 -20.93
N PRO A 177 -15.83 10.37 -20.41
CA PRO A 177 -15.11 10.54 -19.14
C PRO A 177 -15.89 9.97 -17.94
N ASP A 178 -17.20 9.95 -18.00
CA ASP A 178 -18.08 9.49 -16.91
C ASP A 178 -18.42 7.98 -17.03
N ASP A 179 -17.98 7.30 -18.09
CA ASP A 179 -18.11 5.86 -18.19
C ASP A 179 -17.23 5.18 -17.11
N TYR A 180 -17.72 4.06 -16.58
CA TYR A 180 -16.98 3.30 -15.59
C TYR A 180 -15.76 2.62 -16.21
N ALA A 181 -14.62 2.80 -15.60
CA ALA A 181 -13.35 2.17 -15.99
C ALA A 181 -13.03 0.97 -15.10
N ASN A 182 -13.41 1.06 -13.82
CA ASN A 182 -12.94 0.09 -12.84
C ASN A 182 -13.93 -0.11 -11.69
N ILE A 183 -13.99 -1.33 -11.15
CA ILE A 183 -14.60 -1.66 -9.86
C ILE A 183 -13.52 -2.21 -8.94
N SER A 184 -12.99 -1.36 -8.06
CA SER A 184 -12.00 -1.76 -7.07
C SER A 184 -12.67 -2.22 -5.78
N TYR A 185 -12.33 -3.42 -5.29
CA TYR A 185 -12.85 -3.91 -4.02
C TYR A 185 -11.90 -3.60 -2.88
N THR A 186 -12.41 -2.92 -1.85
CA THR A 186 -11.68 -2.76 -0.59
C THR A 186 -11.94 -3.93 0.33
N SER A 187 -10.91 -4.34 1.06
CA SER A 187 -11.06 -5.17 2.25
C SER A 187 -11.64 -4.31 3.37
N GLY A 188 -12.96 -4.10 3.37
CA GLY A 188 -13.63 -3.32 4.41
C GLY A 188 -13.38 -3.92 5.79
N THR A 189 -13.46 -3.07 6.82
CA THR A 189 -13.53 -3.49 8.23
C THR A 189 -14.88 -4.14 8.56
N THR A 190 -15.83 -4.15 7.62
CA THR A 190 -17.18 -4.74 7.69
C THR A 190 -17.23 -6.07 6.93
N ALA A 191 -18.23 -6.91 7.23
CA ALA A 191 -18.33 -8.29 6.76
C ALA A 191 -18.26 -8.47 5.23
N ASP A 192 -18.80 -7.53 4.42
CA ASP A 192 -18.80 -7.61 2.96
C ASP A 192 -17.95 -6.51 2.31
N PRO A 193 -17.06 -6.87 1.36
CA PRO A 193 -16.25 -5.90 0.63
C PRO A 193 -17.12 -5.00 -0.27
N LYS A 194 -16.85 -3.70 -0.26
CA LYS A 194 -17.53 -2.74 -1.13
C LYS A 194 -16.80 -2.60 -2.47
N GLY A 195 -17.54 -2.65 -3.57
CA GLY A 195 -17.01 -2.37 -4.92
C GLY A 195 -17.05 -0.87 -5.20
N ILE A 196 -15.90 -0.22 -5.28
CA ILE A 196 -15.75 1.20 -5.56
C ILE A 196 -15.82 1.41 -7.07
N LEU A 197 -16.78 2.19 -7.52
CA LEU A 197 -16.93 2.57 -8.93
C LEU A 197 -16.04 3.76 -9.26
N LEU A 198 -15.11 3.55 -10.18
CA LEU A 198 -14.20 4.58 -10.68
C LEU A 198 -14.43 4.80 -12.17
N THR A 199 -14.61 6.05 -12.56
CA THR A 199 -14.77 6.45 -13.96
C THR A 199 -13.43 6.69 -14.64
N HIS A 200 -13.43 6.77 -15.98
CA HIS A 200 -12.24 7.20 -16.72
C HIS A 200 -11.73 8.56 -16.23
N ARG A 201 -12.64 9.50 -15.94
CA ARG A 201 -12.26 10.84 -15.45
C ARG A 201 -11.64 10.81 -14.06
N ASN A 202 -12.14 9.96 -13.15
CA ASN A 202 -11.53 9.84 -11.82
C ASN A 202 -10.02 9.56 -11.93
N TYR A 203 -9.64 8.61 -12.79
CA TYR A 203 -8.24 8.24 -13.03
C TYR A 203 -7.44 9.37 -13.64
N THR A 204 -7.92 9.96 -14.74
CA THR A 204 -7.17 11.02 -15.44
C THR A 204 -7.04 12.27 -14.59
N ALA A 205 -8.11 12.64 -13.85
CA ALA A 205 -8.05 13.75 -12.90
C ALA A 205 -6.99 13.54 -11.81
N ASN A 206 -6.92 12.32 -11.25
CA ASN A 206 -5.96 12.06 -10.18
C ASN A 206 -4.52 12.01 -10.68
N VAL A 207 -4.27 11.54 -11.90
CA VAL A 207 -2.94 11.65 -12.55
C VAL A 207 -2.56 13.12 -12.77
N GLU A 208 -3.49 13.95 -13.29
CA GLU A 208 -3.28 15.40 -13.45
C GLU A 208 -2.97 16.07 -12.09
N GLN A 209 -3.71 15.70 -11.05
CA GLN A 209 -3.49 16.18 -9.68
C GLN A 209 -2.12 15.74 -9.13
N ALA A 210 -1.66 14.51 -9.41
CA ALA A 210 -0.36 14.02 -8.98
C ALA A 210 0.78 14.90 -9.51
N HIS A 211 0.67 15.44 -10.73
CA HIS A 211 1.64 16.38 -11.30
C HIS A 211 1.81 17.66 -10.46
N SER A 212 0.83 18.02 -9.62
CA SER A 212 0.94 19.18 -8.73
C SER A 212 1.88 18.98 -7.54
N VAL A 213 2.23 17.73 -7.22
CA VAL A 213 3.03 17.38 -6.03
C VAL A 213 4.29 16.59 -6.36
N VAL A 214 4.32 15.82 -7.46
CA VAL A 214 5.46 14.98 -7.83
C VAL A 214 5.96 15.35 -9.22
N THR A 215 7.28 15.40 -9.39
CA THR A 215 7.94 15.50 -10.70
C THR A 215 8.83 14.28 -10.89
N ILE A 216 8.64 13.57 -12.00
CA ILE A 216 9.39 12.37 -12.36
C ILE A 216 10.17 12.68 -13.65
N PRO A 217 11.48 12.38 -13.70
CA PRO A 217 12.26 12.57 -14.94
C PRO A 217 11.75 11.67 -16.07
N LEU A 218 11.89 12.15 -17.31
CA LEU A 218 11.70 11.34 -18.50
C LEU A 218 12.60 10.08 -18.42
N ASP A 219 12.12 8.95 -18.94
CA ASP A 219 12.79 7.65 -18.90
C ASP A 219 13.08 7.11 -17.48
N ALA A 220 12.46 7.70 -16.46
CA ALA A 220 12.57 7.14 -15.12
C ALA A 220 11.98 5.72 -15.08
N VAL A 221 12.58 4.87 -14.27
CA VAL A 221 12.11 3.49 -14.06
C VAL A 221 11.53 3.38 -12.67
N MET A 222 10.29 2.89 -12.55
CA MET A 222 9.70 2.50 -11.28
C MET A 222 9.67 0.98 -11.15
N LEU A 223 10.16 0.45 -10.03
CA LEU A 223 9.97 -0.96 -9.71
C LEU A 223 8.68 -1.12 -8.89
N ILE A 224 7.71 -1.82 -9.45
CA ILE A 224 6.43 -2.12 -8.83
C ILE A 224 6.61 -3.34 -7.92
N ILE A 225 6.54 -3.12 -6.61
CA ILE A 225 6.59 -4.14 -5.56
C ILE A 225 5.25 -4.33 -4.85
N LEU A 226 4.32 -3.41 -5.08
CA LEU A 226 2.95 -3.47 -4.57
C LEU A 226 2.02 -4.06 -5.64
N PRO A 227 0.91 -4.70 -5.23
CA PRO A 227 -0.04 -5.28 -6.18
C PRO A 227 -0.66 -4.23 -7.10
N LEU A 228 -0.73 -4.50 -8.41
CA LEU A 228 -1.36 -3.61 -9.41
C LEU A 228 -2.88 -3.54 -9.29
N ASP A 229 -3.51 -4.54 -8.67
CA ASP A 229 -4.94 -4.55 -8.35
C ASP A 229 -5.32 -3.50 -7.28
N HIS A 230 -4.33 -2.92 -6.59
CA HIS A 230 -4.56 -1.89 -5.59
C HIS A 230 -4.36 -0.49 -6.17
N CYS A 231 -5.33 0.42 -5.96
CA CYS A 231 -5.35 1.78 -6.52
C CYS A 231 -4.02 2.55 -6.35
N PHE A 232 -3.28 2.33 -5.28
CA PHE A 232 -2.00 3.02 -5.06
C PHE A 232 -0.95 2.66 -6.12
N ALA A 233 -0.69 1.37 -6.36
CA ALA A 233 0.25 0.95 -7.42
C ALA A 233 -0.33 1.21 -8.81
N HIS A 234 -1.64 1.10 -8.97
CA HIS A 234 -2.36 1.30 -10.20
C HIS A 234 -2.26 2.75 -10.70
N VAL A 235 -2.59 3.74 -9.87
CA VAL A 235 -2.58 5.16 -10.28
C VAL A 235 -1.21 5.80 -10.08
N ALA A 236 -0.65 5.77 -8.87
CA ALA A 236 0.64 6.40 -8.58
C ALA A 236 1.81 5.65 -9.24
N GLY A 237 1.67 4.34 -9.49
CA GLY A 237 2.65 3.55 -10.23
C GLY A 237 2.41 3.61 -11.73
N PHE A 238 1.40 2.90 -12.22
CA PHE A 238 1.20 2.67 -13.64
C PHE A 238 0.82 3.94 -14.41
N TYR A 239 -0.33 4.57 -14.12
CA TYR A 239 -0.81 5.71 -14.92
C TYR A 239 0.04 6.97 -14.74
N THR A 240 0.56 7.23 -13.55
CA THR A 240 1.44 8.38 -13.33
C THR A 240 2.77 8.21 -14.08
N MET A 241 3.39 7.01 -14.04
CA MET A 241 4.61 6.76 -14.82
C MET A 241 4.38 6.90 -16.32
N MET A 242 3.24 6.40 -16.83
CA MET A 242 2.84 6.58 -18.23
C MET A 242 2.82 8.05 -18.61
N SER A 243 2.26 8.92 -17.78
CA SER A 243 2.11 10.35 -18.07
C SER A 243 3.43 11.13 -18.08
N TYR A 244 4.49 10.57 -17.51
CA TYR A 244 5.85 11.13 -17.54
C TYR A 244 6.79 10.49 -18.58
N GLY A 245 6.27 9.58 -19.40
CA GLY A 245 7.11 8.82 -20.35
C GLY A 245 8.09 7.87 -19.66
N GLY A 246 7.82 7.54 -18.40
CA GLY A 246 8.61 6.60 -17.61
C GLY A 246 8.20 5.15 -17.84
N SER A 247 9.01 4.22 -17.36
CA SER A 247 8.74 2.79 -17.42
C SER A 247 8.42 2.19 -16.07
N ILE A 248 7.59 1.15 -16.06
CA ILE A 248 7.36 0.30 -14.89
C ILE A 248 7.99 -1.07 -15.09
N ALA A 249 8.62 -1.58 -14.05
CA ALA A 249 9.16 -2.93 -13.99
C ALA A 249 8.43 -3.71 -12.89
N THR A 250 8.03 -4.93 -13.15
CA THR A 250 7.36 -5.78 -12.15
C THR A 250 8.34 -6.78 -11.56
N VAL A 251 8.23 -7.04 -10.25
CA VAL A 251 9.07 -8.03 -9.57
C VAL A 251 8.72 -9.43 -10.08
N PRO A 252 9.70 -10.25 -10.48
CA PRO A 252 9.45 -11.63 -10.88
C PRO A 252 8.73 -12.43 -9.79
N VAL A 253 7.68 -13.11 -10.16
CA VAL A 253 6.88 -13.91 -9.23
C VAL A 253 7.64 -15.19 -8.86
N GLY A 254 7.74 -15.45 -7.56
CA GLY A 254 8.30 -16.72 -7.05
C GLY A 254 7.20 -17.78 -6.89
N LYS A 255 7.60 -19.04 -6.78
CA LYS A 255 6.69 -20.17 -6.52
C LYS A 255 5.89 -20.03 -5.21
N THR A 256 6.36 -19.20 -4.29
CA THR A 256 5.71 -18.90 -3.01
C THR A 256 5.78 -17.40 -2.72
N ALA A 257 4.93 -16.88 -1.83
CA ALA A 257 4.99 -15.50 -1.37
C ALA A 257 6.38 -15.13 -0.81
N MET A 258 6.99 -16.01 -0.03
CA MET A 258 8.35 -15.84 0.50
C MET A 258 9.41 -15.77 -0.62
N ALA A 259 9.28 -16.58 -1.67
CA ALA A 259 10.19 -16.55 -2.83
C ALA A 259 10.04 -15.23 -3.61
N SER A 260 8.82 -14.72 -3.77
CA SER A 260 8.57 -13.41 -4.38
C SER A 260 9.22 -12.27 -3.59
N LEU A 261 9.11 -12.28 -2.27
CA LEU A 261 9.79 -11.28 -1.41
C LEU A 261 11.32 -11.33 -1.55
N LYS A 262 11.92 -12.52 -1.69
CA LYS A 262 13.36 -12.67 -1.92
C LYS A 262 13.81 -12.13 -3.27
N ASN A 263 12.92 -12.04 -4.26
CA ASN A 263 13.24 -11.50 -5.58
C ASN A 263 13.35 -9.97 -5.57
N ILE A 264 12.74 -9.26 -4.59
CA ILE A 264 12.75 -7.79 -4.52
C ILE A 264 14.17 -7.20 -4.50
N PRO A 265 15.10 -7.61 -3.60
CA PRO A 265 16.45 -7.06 -3.58
C PRO A 265 17.24 -7.33 -4.87
N MET A 266 16.99 -8.46 -5.53
CA MET A 266 17.63 -8.81 -6.80
C MET A 266 17.08 -7.94 -7.93
N ALA A 267 15.76 -7.78 -8.02
CA ALA A 267 15.12 -6.90 -8.99
C ALA A 267 15.56 -5.43 -8.83
N ILE A 268 15.70 -4.93 -7.61
CA ILE A 268 16.24 -3.58 -7.33
C ILE A 268 17.64 -3.41 -7.92
N LYS A 269 18.53 -4.40 -7.76
CA LYS A 269 19.90 -4.34 -8.27
C LYS A 269 19.96 -4.41 -9.79
N GLU A 270 19.11 -5.24 -10.41
CA GLU A 270 19.07 -5.44 -11.86
C GLU A 270 18.40 -4.27 -12.58
N VAL A 271 17.20 -3.86 -12.13
CA VAL A 271 16.39 -2.78 -12.71
C VAL A 271 17.00 -1.41 -12.43
N ARG A 272 17.60 -1.23 -11.24
CA ARG A 272 18.15 0.04 -10.76
C ARG A 272 17.10 1.15 -10.84
N PRO A 273 15.98 1.05 -10.11
CA PRO A 273 14.86 1.97 -10.23
C PRO A 273 15.22 3.39 -9.78
N HIS A 274 14.50 4.38 -10.33
CA HIS A 274 14.55 5.77 -9.91
C HIS A 274 13.52 6.07 -8.82
N VAL A 275 12.36 5.39 -8.88
CA VAL A 275 11.25 5.58 -7.95
C VAL A 275 10.72 4.23 -7.51
N MET A 276 10.26 4.13 -6.28
CA MET A 276 9.52 2.97 -5.77
C MET A 276 8.37 3.44 -4.88
N LEU A 277 7.25 2.73 -4.97
CA LEU A 277 6.17 2.84 -3.98
C LEU A 277 6.47 1.89 -2.83
N SER A 278 6.15 2.31 -1.62
CA SER A 278 6.40 1.51 -0.42
C SER A 278 5.27 1.65 0.61
N VAL A 279 5.23 0.72 1.53
CA VAL A 279 4.40 0.78 2.74
C VAL A 279 5.32 0.75 3.96
N PRO A 280 4.89 1.22 5.15
CA PRO A 280 5.75 1.31 6.33
C PRO A 280 6.45 0.00 6.68
N ALA A 281 5.77 -1.14 6.57
CA ALA A 281 6.36 -2.47 6.84
C ALA A 281 7.56 -2.79 5.93
N LEU A 282 7.47 -2.48 4.64
CA LEU A 282 8.58 -2.67 3.69
C LEU A 282 9.71 -1.69 3.96
N ALA A 283 9.39 -0.44 4.30
CA ALA A 283 10.38 0.56 4.68
C ALA A 283 11.21 0.10 5.89
N ARG A 284 10.55 -0.42 6.92
CA ARG A 284 11.22 -1.01 8.11
C ARG A 284 12.15 -2.17 7.72
N ASN A 285 11.67 -3.07 6.88
CA ASN A 285 12.47 -4.21 6.43
C ASN A 285 13.71 -3.77 5.63
N PHE A 286 13.60 -2.79 4.75
CA PHE A 286 14.75 -2.24 4.03
C PHE A 286 15.76 -1.61 4.99
N LYS A 287 15.32 -0.79 5.95
CA LYS A 287 16.19 -0.22 7.00
C LYS A 287 16.91 -1.31 7.77
N LYS A 288 16.18 -2.33 8.27
CA LYS A 288 16.74 -3.46 9.00
C LYS A 288 17.81 -4.20 8.20
N ASN A 289 17.57 -4.42 6.90
CA ASN A 289 18.55 -5.07 6.02
C ASN A 289 19.82 -4.23 5.84
N VAL A 290 19.69 -2.90 5.70
CA VAL A 290 20.85 -1.99 5.65
C VAL A 290 21.64 -2.04 6.95
N GLU A 291 20.99 -1.90 8.10
CA GLU A 291 21.62 -1.92 9.42
C GLU A 291 22.32 -3.26 9.69
N SER A 292 21.68 -4.38 9.33
CA SER A 292 22.30 -5.72 9.43
C SER A 292 23.54 -5.85 8.54
N GLY A 293 23.48 -5.34 7.31
CA GLY A 293 24.63 -5.32 6.39
C GLY A 293 25.77 -4.43 6.89
N ILE A 294 25.49 -3.32 7.58
CA ILE A 294 26.49 -2.46 8.22
C ILE A 294 27.12 -3.16 9.42
N LYS A 295 26.30 -3.77 10.29
CA LYS A 295 26.76 -4.53 11.46
C LYS A 295 27.69 -5.67 11.08
N ALA A 296 27.40 -6.38 9.99
CA ALA A 296 28.23 -7.45 9.46
C ALA A 296 29.65 -6.98 9.03
N LYS A 297 29.84 -5.69 8.73
CA LYS A 297 31.14 -5.08 8.41
C LYS A 297 32.00 -4.77 9.63
N GLY A 298 31.48 -4.99 10.83
CA GLY A 298 32.18 -4.87 12.09
C GLY A 298 31.91 -3.56 12.86
N PRO A 299 32.24 -3.54 14.16
CA PRO A 299 31.80 -2.51 15.10
C PRO A 299 32.37 -1.10 14.81
N LYS A 300 33.51 -0.99 14.14
CA LYS A 300 34.09 0.31 13.74
C LYS A 300 33.24 0.96 12.63
N VAL A 301 32.80 0.17 11.65
CA VAL A 301 31.94 0.64 10.55
C VAL A 301 30.58 1.02 11.08
N GLU A 302 30.02 0.21 11.98
CA GLU A 302 28.73 0.49 12.63
C GLU A 302 28.76 1.80 13.43
N LYS A 303 29.81 2.04 14.25
CA LYS A 303 29.97 3.30 14.98
C LYS A 303 30.07 4.51 14.04
N LEU A 304 30.83 4.39 12.96
CA LEU A 304 31.00 5.45 11.97
C LEU A 304 29.68 5.73 11.24
N TYR A 305 28.96 4.70 10.84
CA TYR A 305 27.64 4.80 10.22
C TYR A 305 26.63 5.51 11.14
N ASN A 306 26.54 5.10 12.41
CA ASN A 306 25.63 5.69 13.38
C ASN A 306 25.98 7.17 13.66
N PHE A 307 27.26 7.53 13.69
CA PHE A 307 27.68 8.93 13.81
C PHE A 307 27.28 9.75 12.59
N ALA A 308 27.54 9.24 11.38
CA ALA A 308 27.18 9.90 10.12
C ALA A 308 25.66 10.09 10.01
N LEU A 309 24.87 9.07 10.39
CA LEU A 309 23.41 9.11 10.39
C LEU A 309 22.87 10.18 11.35
N LYS A 310 23.35 10.21 12.59
CA LYS A 310 22.99 11.24 13.57
C LYS A 310 23.32 12.64 13.08
N LEU A 311 24.49 12.83 12.44
CA LEU A 311 24.89 14.11 11.88
C LEU A 311 23.92 14.56 10.78
N ALA A 312 23.59 13.67 9.83
CA ALA A 312 22.66 13.95 8.72
C ALA A 312 21.24 14.26 9.21
N ILE A 313 20.70 13.46 10.16
CA ILE A 313 19.39 13.71 10.79
C ILE A 313 19.40 15.08 11.48
N SER A 314 20.44 15.40 12.24
CA SER A 314 20.53 16.68 12.94
C SER A 314 20.68 17.89 12.00
N TYR A 315 21.14 17.67 10.77
CA TYR A 315 21.20 18.71 9.73
C TYR A 315 19.81 18.94 9.11
N ASN A 316 19.10 17.87 8.73
CA ASN A 316 17.79 17.95 8.06
C ASN A 316 16.68 18.50 8.97
N LYS A 317 16.77 18.31 10.30
CA LYS A 317 15.74 18.75 11.26
C LYS A 317 14.33 18.26 10.90
N GLU A 318 13.42 19.20 10.60
CA GLU A 318 12.00 18.93 10.25
C GLU A 318 11.76 18.92 8.73
N TYR A 319 12.71 19.42 7.92
CA TYR A 319 12.56 19.57 6.47
C TYR A 319 13.65 18.83 5.71
N TYR A 320 13.29 18.25 4.56
CA TYR A 320 14.28 17.65 3.69
C TYR A 320 15.34 18.69 3.27
N ASN A 321 16.62 18.35 3.47
CA ASN A 321 17.80 19.14 3.07
C ASN A 321 17.79 20.63 3.48
N ARG A 322 17.13 20.97 4.58
CA ARG A 322 17.04 22.35 5.10
C ARG A 322 17.78 22.52 6.43
N GLY A 323 19.12 22.47 6.38
CA GLY A 323 19.93 22.93 7.50
C GLY A 323 19.86 24.46 7.64
N GLY A 324 19.59 24.97 8.84
CA GLY A 324 19.68 26.41 9.12
C GLY A 324 21.11 26.94 8.95
N PHE A 325 21.27 28.27 8.84
CA PHE A 325 22.58 28.93 8.69
C PHE A 325 23.62 28.44 9.73
N LEU A 326 23.22 28.27 10.97
CA LEU A 326 24.06 27.76 12.06
C LEU A 326 24.53 26.31 11.87
N GLN A 327 24.04 25.57 10.89
CA GLN A 327 24.41 24.18 10.63
C GLN A 327 25.18 23.98 9.32
N LEU A 328 25.48 25.05 8.59
CA LEU A 328 26.21 24.98 7.32
C LEU A 328 27.59 24.33 7.46
N TRP A 329 28.25 24.45 8.63
CA TRP A 329 29.51 23.79 8.92
C TRP A 329 29.47 22.25 8.85
N LYS A 330 28.28 21.64 8.94
CA LYS A 330 28.08 20.19 8.79
C LYS A 330 28.17 19.71 7.33
N LYS A 331 27.96 20.60 6.35
CA LYS A 331 27.93 20.22 4.91
C LYS A 331 29.20 19.50 4.44
N PRO A 332 30.45 19.97 4.76
CA PRO A 332 31.65 19.26 4.34
C PRO A 332 31.76 17.85 4.92
N LEU A 333 31.39 17.68 6.20
CA LEU A 333 31.37 16.36 6.85
C LEU A 333 30.30 15.45 6.24
N MET A 334 29.12 15.99 5.95
CA MET A 334 28.05 15.24 5.27
C MET A 334 28.51 14.77 3.89
N ALA A 335 29.16 15.62 3.09
CA ALA A 335 29.72 15.24 1.80
C ALA A 335 30.77 14.13 1.90
N LEU A 336 31.62 14.18 2.93
CA LEU A 336 32.60 13.13 3.23
C LEU A 336 31.90 11.80 3.57
N PHE A 337 30.93 11.82 4.49
CA PHE A 337 30.19 10.61 4.88
C PHE A 337 29.27 10.09 3.76
N ASP A 338 28.75 10.97 2.94
CA ASP A 338 28.04 10.57 1.74
C ASP A 338 28.92 9.71 0.83
N LYS A 339 30.13 10.20 0.52
CA LYS A 339 31.09 9.47 -0.33
C LYS A 339 31.56 8.14 0.28
N LEU A 340 31.82 8.13 1.60
CA LEU A 340 32.38 6.96 2.28
C LEU A 340 31.34 5.89 2.63
N ILE A 341 30.10 6.30 2.97
CA ILE A 341 29.09 5.45 3.59
C ILE A 341 27.79 5.44 2.78
N PHE A 342 27.10 6.60 2.66
CA PHE A 342 25.73 6.62 2.15
C PHE A 342 25.64 6.28 0.65
N LYS A 343 26.66 6.63 -0.15
CA LYS A 343 26.75 6.19 -1.53
C LYS A 343 26.73 4.66 -1.64
N ASN A 344 27.44 3.94 -0.75
CA ASN A 344 27.43 2.48 -0.73
C ASN A 344 26.08 1.91 -0.26
N VAL A 345 25.39 2.57 0.68
CA VAL A 345 24.03 2.20 1.08
C VAL A 345 23.09 2.33 -0.11
N ARG A 346 23.16 3.47 -0.83
CA ARG A 346 22.32 3.69 -2.03
C ARG A 346 22.61 2.71 -3.17
N GLN A 347 23.82 2.16 -3.27
CA GLN A 347 24.10 1.07 -4.24
C GLN A 347 23.27 -0.18 -3.96
N GLY A 348 22.91 -0.44 -2.69
CA GLY A 348 21.97 -1.49 -2.31
C GLY A 348 20.55 -1.29 -2.90
N PHE A 349 20.19 -0.04 -3.21
CA PHE A 349 18.95 0.35 -3.87
C PHE A 349 19.13 0.62 -5.38
N GLY A 350 20.16 0.03 -6.01
CA GLY A 350 20.42 0.18 -7.45
C GLY A 350 21.24 1.42 -7.83
N GLY A 351 21.53 2.33 -6.90
CA GLY A 351 22.41 3.49 -7.08
C GLY A 351 21.82 4.64 -7.91
N ARG A 352 20.59 4.52 -8.43
CA ARG A 352 19.87 5.58 -9.17
C ARG A 352 18.59 6.05 -8.46
N MET A 353 18.26 5.45 -7.32
CA MET A 353 17.06 5.76 -6.55
C MET A 353 17.02 7.24 -6.19
N LEU A 354 15.96 7.92 -6.60
CA LEU A 354 15.71 9.33 -6.31
C LEU A 354 14.89 9.46 -5.02
N PHE A 355 13.77 8.76 -4.94
CA PHE A 355 12.88 8.78 -3.78
C PHE A 355 11.95 7.56 -3.74
N PHE A 356 11.38 7.34 -2.56
CA PHE A 356 10.21 6.48 -2.37
C PHE A 356 8.97 7.33 -2.12
N VAL A 357 7.80 6.79 -2.48
CA VAL A 357 6.52 7.29 -1.98
C VAL A 357 5.97 6.27 -1.00
N GLY A 358 5.87 6.66 0.26
CA GLY A 358 5.28 5.85 1.32
C GLY A 358 3.78 6.16 1.45
N GLY A 359 2.96 5.12 1.37
CA GLY A 359 1.51 5.26 1.46
C GLY A 359 0.85 4.06 2.13
N GLY A 360 -0.48 4.08 2.17
CA GLY A 360 -1.26 2.99 2.73
C GLY A 360 -1.40 2.99 4.25
N ALA A 361 -0.45 3.54 5.01
CA ALA A 361 -0.51 3.80 6.44
C ALA A 361 0.39 5.00 6.78
N LEU A 362 0.32 5.50 8.01
CA LEU A 362 1.21 6.56 8.47
C LEU A 362 2.66 6.04 8.51
N LEU A 363 3.57 6.84 7.97
CA LEU A 363 4.99 6.55 7.99
C LEU A 363 5.61 7.22 9.21
N ASP A 364 6.22 6.44 10.09
CA ASP A 364 6.91 6.96 11.26
C ASP A 364 7.92 8.06 10.91
N ILE A 365 7.98 9.10 11.73
CA ILE A 365 8.83 10.28 11.48
C ILE A 365 10.32 9.93 11.50
N GLU A 366 10.74 8.95 12.31
CA GLU A 366 12.13 8.49 12.36
C GLU A 366 12.52 7.72 11.09
N LEU A 367 11.57 6.99 10.48
CA LEU A 367 11.79 6.39 9.16
C LEU A 367 11.94 7.46 8.08
N GLN A 368 11.12 8.51 8.08
CA GLN A 368 11.24 9.64 7.15
C GLN A 368 12.62 10.31 7.31
N ARG A 369 13.03 10.59 8.54
CA ARG A 369 14.36 11.16 8.88
C ARG A 369 15.50 10.27 8.42
N TYR A 370 15.37 8.96 8.64
CA TYR A 370 16.36 7.97 8.22
C TYR A 370 16.57 7.98 6.70
N TYR A 371 15.50 7.86 5.92
CA TYR A 371 15.59 7.81 4.46
C TYR A 371 16.10 9.12 3.86
N CYS A 372 15.71 10.24 4.42
CA CYS A 372 16.27 11.55 4.04
C CYS A 372 17.77 11.65 4.38
N ALA A 373 18.20 11.12 5.52
CA ALA A 373 19.60 11.16 5.94
C ALA A 373 20.52 10.34 5.04
N ILE A 374 20.07 9.20 4.51
CA ILE A 374 20.84 8.38 3.57
C ILE A 374 20.77 8.89 2.11
N GLY A 375 20.00 9.97 1.85
CA GLY A 375 19.93 10.64 0.55
C GLY A 375 18.96 10.01 -0.46
N ILE A 376 18.01 9.19 -0.02
CA ILE A 376 16.90 8.65 -0.80
C ILE A 376 15.61 8.82 0.00
N PRO A 377 15.02 10.03 0.04
CA PRO A 377 13.88 10.33 0.89
C PRO A 377 12.71 9.40 0.62
N MET A 378 11.95 9.09 1.67
CA MET A 378 10.67 8.42 1.58
C MET A 378 9.59 9.45 1.91
N PHE A 379 8.88 9.90 0.88
CA PHE A 379 7.84 10.90 0.99
C PHE A 379 6.53 10.25 1.42
N GLN A 380 5.98 10.72 2.54
CA GLN A 380 4.65 10.30 2.97
C GLN A 380 3.62 10.83 1.98
N GLY A 381 2.74 9.94 1.50
CA GLY A 381 1.51 10.26 0.79
C GLY A 381 0.29 9.74 1.56
N TYR A 382 -0.85 10.39 1.36
CA TYR A 382 -2.15 9.99 1.88
C TYR A 382 -3.18 9.91 0.77
N GLY A 383 -4.04 8.90 0.88
CA GLY A 383 -5.15 8.69 -0.01
C GLY A 383 -5.93 7.42 0.30
N LEU A 384 -7.05 7.26 -0.39
CA LEU A 384 -7.94 6.11 -0.27
C LEU A 384 -8.55 5.78 -1.64
N SER A 385 -8.99 4.55 -1.82
CA SER A 385 -9.50 4.07 -3.12
C SER A 385 -10.70 4.88 -3.61
N GLU A 386 -11.53 5.37 -2.70
CA GLU A 386 -12.67 6.26 -2.98
C GLU A 386 -12.25 7.64 -3.54
N ALA A 387 -10.95 7.99 -3.46
CA ALA A 387 -10.37 9.21 -4.03
C ALA A 387 -9.40 8.95 -5.19
N THR A 388 -9.27 7.76 -5.71
CA THR A 388 -8.55 7.29 -6.94
C THR A 388 -7.01 7.50 -6.98
N PRO A 389 -6.16 7.26 -6.00
CA PRO A 389 -6.40 7.38 -4.58
C PRO A 389 -5.81 8.66 -3.97
N ILE A 390 -4.99 9.48 -4.73
CA ILE A 390 -4.06 10.48 -4.20
C ILE A 390 -4.81 11.72 -3.71
N ILE A 391 -4.62 12.07 -2.42
CA ILE A 391 -5.14 13.28 -1.79
C ILE A 391 -4.01 14.25 -1.46
N SER A 392 -2.91 13.76 -0.91
CA SER A 392 -1.74 14.59 -0.58
C SER A 392 -0.45 13.78 -0.64
N ALA A 393 0.67 14.46 -0.87
CA ALA A 393 2.00 13.88 -0.81
C ALA A 393 3.07 14.91 -0.46
N ASN A 394 4.11 14.49 0.27
CA ASN A 394 5.36 15.22 0.38
C ASN A 394 6.17 15.08 -0.92
N SER A 395 7.03 16.06 -1.20
CA SER A 395 7.90 16.09 -2.38
C SER A 395 9.23 16.78 -2.06
N PHE A 396 10.14 16.85 -3.03
CA PHE A 396 11.43 17.53 -2.85
C PHE A 396 11.31 18.99 -2.42
N ASP A 397 10.34 19.70 -3.00
CA ASP A 397 10.15 21.14 -2.75
C ASP A 397 9.20 21.42 -1.58
N ARG A 398 8.33 20.46 -1.27
CA ARG A 398 7.27 20.57 -0.25
C ARG A 398 7.27 19.33 0.62
N CYS A 399 8.14 19.32 1.64
CA CYS A 399 8.27 18.20 2.58
C CYS A 399 8.33 18.72 4.02
N ILE A 400 7.44 18.24 4.86
CA ILE A 400 7.48 18.42 6.31
C ILE A 400 7.39 17.05 6.95
N PHE A 401 8.40 16.67 7.75
CA PHE A 401 8.38 15.39 8.44
C PHE A 401 7.19 15.30 9.40
N GLY A 402 6.51 14.16 9.37
CA GLY A 402 5.30 13.92 10.14
C GLY A 402 4.02 14.42 9.49
N SER A 403 4.09 15.22 8.39
CA SER A 403 2.90 15.55 7.60
C SER A 403 2.57 14.46 6.60
N SER A 404 1.30 14.40 6.19
CA SER A 404 0.84 13.58 5.07
C SER A 404 1.09 14.24 3.70
N GLY A 405 1.73 15.41 3.72
CA GLY A 405 2.16 16.16 2.55
C GLY A 405 1.21 17.28 2.11
N ALA A 406 1.58 17.91 1.00
CA ALA A 406 0.77 18.94 0.38
C ALA A 406 -0.42 18.33 -0.35
N VAL A 407 -1.60 18.95 -0.22
CA VAL A 407 -2.83 18.56 -0.92
C VAL A 407 -2.65 18.74 -2.42
N VAL A 408 -3.06 17.75 -3.21
CA VAL A 408 -2.99 17.80 -4.67
C VAL A 408 -3.95 18.83 -5.25
N LYS A 409 -3.63 19.37 -6.42
CA LYS A 409 -4.46 20.41 -7.09
C LYS A 409 -4.81 19.97 -8.52
N PRO A 410 -6.03 20.29 -8.99
CA PRO A 410 -7.13 20.94 -8.28
C PRO A 410 -7.91 19.95 -7.41
N MET A 411 -8.10 20.25 -6.13
CA MET A 411 -8.97 19.54 -5.20
C MET A 411 -9.38 20.49 -4.06
N GLU A 412 -10.62 20.40 -3.62
CA GLU A 412 -11.09 21.09 -2.42
C GLU A 412 -10.99 20.16 -1.22
N ILE A 413 -10.57 20.71 -0.08
CA ILE A 413 -10.46 19.99 1.18
C ILE A 413 -10.97 20.85 2.33
N LYS A 414 -11.62 20.23 3.27
CA LYS A 414 -12.01 20.82 4.55
C LYS A 414 -11.87 19.80 5.67
N ILE A 415 -11.65 20.29 6.87
CA ILE A 415 -11.72 19.50 8.10
C ILE A 415 -13.02 19.81 8.77
N CYS A 416 -13.82 18.81 9.11
CA CYS A 416 -15.14 18.99 9.68
C CYS A 416 -15.24 18.40 11.08
N ASP A 417 -16.04 19.06 11.97
CA ASP A 417 -16.46 18.47 13.23
C ASP A 417 -17.53 17.38 13.05
N GLY A 418 -18.04 16.84 14.16
CA GLY A 418 -19.07 15.81 14.15
C GLY A 418 -20.42 16.23 13.55
N ASP A 419 -20.67 17.53 13.44
CA ASP A 419 -21.88 18.12 12.87
C ASP A 419 -21.69 18.57 11.40
N GLY A 420 -20.51 18.30 10.83
CA GLY A 420 -20.16 18.64 9.44
C GLY A 420 -19.73 20.10 9.22
N LYS A 421 -19.55 20.89 10.29
CA LYS A 421 -19.06 22.25 10.22
C LYS A 421 -17.56 22.27 9.97
N ALA A 422 -17.12 23.13 9.03
CA ALA A 422 -15.70 23.30 8.73
C ALA A 422 -14.96 23.95 9.92
N LEU A 423 -13.80 23.37 10.23
CA LEU A 423 -12.88 23.78 11.30
C LEU A 423 -11.72 24.62 10.74
N GLY A 424 -11.04 25.36 11.63
CA GLY A 424 -9.86 26.16 11.31
C GLY A 424 -8.56 25.35 11.24
N TYR A 425 -7.46 26.02 10.88
CA TYR A 425 -6.13 25.39 10.86
C TYR A 425 -5.70 24.93 12.26
N GLY A 426 -5.14 23.74 12.34
CA GLY A 426 -4.69 23.09 13.57
C GLY A 426 -5.79 22.37 14.35
N GLU A 427 -7.06 22.58 14.03
CA GLU A 427 -8.18 21.88 14.64
C GLU A 427 -8.39 20.51 13.99
N LYS A 428 -8.61 19.49 14.81
CA LYS A 428 -8.76 18.09 14.39
C LYS A 428 -10.22 17.76 14.12
N GLY A 429 -10.48 17.14 12.99
CA GLY A 429 -11.81 16.68 12.59
C GLY A 429 -11.73 15.68 11.43
N GLU A 430 -12.88 15.37 10.84
CA GLU A 430 -12.96 14.52 9.66
C GLU A 430 -12.37 15.23 8.44
N ILE A 431 -11.53 14.51 7.69
CA ILE A 431 -11.04 14.96 6.39
C ILE A 431 -12.14 14.74 5.35
N VAL A 432 -12.60 15.82 4.72
CA VAL A 432 -13.64 15.80 3.70
C VAL A 432 -13.12 16.48 2.44
N ILE A 433 -13.23 15.81 1.29
CA ILE A 433 -12.66 16.28 0.01
C ILE A 433 -13.71 16.35 -1.10
N LYS A 434 -13.48 17.23 -2.07
CA LYS A 434 -14.26 17.33 -3.30
C LYS A 434 -13.33 17.51 -4.50
N GLY A 435 -13.54 16.72 -5.54
CA GLY A 435 -12.74 16.77 -6.76
C GLY A 435 -13.19 15.73 -7.77
N GLU A 436 -12.69 15.86 -8.99
CA GLU A 436 -13.01 14.93 -10.09
C GLU A 436 -12.40 13.53 -9.89
N ASN A 437 -11.51 13.37 -8.91
CA ASN A 437 -10.95 12.10 -8.48
C ASN A 437 -11.82 11.34 -7.48
N VAL A 438 -12.91 11.94 -6.98
CA VAL A 438 -13.85 11.26 -6.08
C VAL A 438 -14.66 10.22 -6.85
N MET A 439 -14.78 9.02 -6.30
CA MET A 439 -15.51 7.90 -6.89
C MET A 439 -16.94 8.25 -7.31
N ALA A 440 -17.48 7.54 -8.29
CA ALA A 440 -18.89 7.65 -8.67
C ALA A 440 -19.84 7.07 -7.61
N GLY A 441 -19.36 6.18 -6.76
CA GLY A 441 -20.10 5.54 -5.67
C GLY A 441 -19.69 4.11 -5.41
N TYR A 442 -20.49 3.38 -4.65
CA TYR A 442 -20.32 1.95 -4.42
C TYR A 442 -21.26 1.14 -5.30
N TRP A 443 -20.71 0.18 -6.03
CA TRP A 443 -21.48 -0.73 -6.89
C TRP A 443 -22.58 -1.44 -6.10
N LYS A 444 -23.83 -1.39 -6.60
CA LYS A 444 -25.02 -1.97 -5.97
C LYS A 444 -25.27 -1.57 -4.51
N ASN A 445 -24.69 -0.44 -4.06
CA ASN A 445 -24.88 0.03 -2.68
C ASN A 445 -25.14 1.55 -2.63
N PRO A 446 -26.34 2.00 -3.07
CA PRO A 446 -26.70 3.42 -3.08
C PRO A 446 -26.77 4.02 -1.68
N THR A 447 -27.15 3.25 -0.65
CA THR A 447 -27.20 3.72 0.73
C THR A 447 -25.81 4.12 1.23
N ALA A 448 -24.83 3.21 1.12
CA ALA A 448 -23.46 3.53 1.52
C ALA A 448 -22.87 4.66 0.66
N THR A 449 -23.26 4.77 -0.62
CA THR A 449 -22.85 5.88 -1.48
C THR A 449 -23.36 7.21 -0.94
N ALA A 450 -24.65 7.32 -0.62
CA ALA A 450 -25.26 8.54 -0.11
C ALA A 450 -24.71 8.94 1.26
N GLU A 451 -24.32 7.98 2.10
CA GLU A 451 -23.66 8.23 3.39
C GLU A 451 -22.21 8.72 3.25
N THR A 452 -21.52 8.28 2.19
CA THR A 452 -20.09 8.55 2.01
C THR A 452 -19.83 9.76 1.12
N VAL A 453 -20.68 10.01 0.10
CA VAL A 453 -20.57 11.15 -0.80
C VAL A 453 -21.82 12.02 -0.66
N VAL A 454 -21.69 13.13 0.07
CA VAL A 454 -22.77 14.07 0.37
C VAL A 454 -22.51 15.38 -0.37
N ASP A 455 -23.42 15.81 -1.24
CA ASP A 455 -23.31 17.04 -2.05
C ASP A 455 -21.99 17.14 -2.85
N GLY A 456 -21.49 15.98 -3.30
CA GLY A 456 -20.22 15.86 -4.02
C GLY A 456 -18.98 15.93 -3.13
N TRP A 457 -19.14 15.96 -1.82
CA TRP A 457 -18.06 15.85 -0.84
C TRP A 457 -17.91 14.42 -0.35
N LEU A 458 -16.69 13.89 -0.47
CA LEU A 458 -16.33 12.57 0.05
C LEU A 458 -15.95 12.68 1.53
N HIS A 459 -16.73 12.06 2.38
CA HIS A 459 -16.44 11.84 3.79
C HIS A 459 -15.49 10.65 3.91
N THR A 460 -14.21 10.94 4.22
CA THR A 460 -13.16 9.91 4.17
C THR A 460 -13.21 8.93 5.33
N GLY A 461 -13.85 9.30 6.43
CA GLY A 461 -13.81 8.58 7.69
C GLY A 461 -12.43 8.62 8.37
N ASP A 462 -11.48 9.34 7.81
CA ASP A 462 -10.16 9.58 8.39
C ASP A 462 -10.14 10.93 9.13
N MET A 463 -9.46 10.97 10.27
CA MET A 463 -9.30 12.16 11.08
C MET A 463 -7.97 12.84 10.81
N GLY A 464 -8.00 14.17 10.71
CA GLY A 464 -6.80 14.95 10.45
C GLY A 464 -6.97 16.42 10.77
N TYR A 465 -5.98 17.20 10.41
CA TYR A 465 -6.03 18.67 10.47
C TYR A 465 -5.17 19.29 9.35
N MET A 466 -5.54 20.46 8.92
CA MET A 466 -4.69 21.29 8.06
C MET A 466 -3.81 22.17 8.94
N ARG A 467 -2.48 22.12 8.74
CA ARG A 467 -1.54 23.01 9.42
C ARG A 467 -1.67 24.45 8.89
N ASP A 468 -1.82 24.54 7.58
CA ASP A 468 -1.98 25.76 6.79
C ASP A 468 -2.78 25.39 5.53
N GLU A 469 -2.88 26.25 4.55
CA GLU A 469 -3.60 26.01 3.30
C GLU A 469 -3.03 24.88 2.43
N GLN A 470 -1.86 24.31 2.76
CA GLN A 470 -1.17 23.32 1.92
C GLN A 470 -1.01 21.95 2.60
N PHE A 471 -0.59 21.93 3.87
CA PHE A 471 -0.13 20.68 4.50
C PHE A 471 -1.19 20.01 5.35
N LEU A 472 -1.50 18.78 4.95
CA LEU A 472 -2.41 17.87 5.66
C LEU A 472 -1.63 17.00 6.65
N TYR A 473 -2.22 16.80 7.82
CA TYR A 473 -1.80 15.82 8.82
C TYR A 473 -2.94 14.86 9.10
N VAL A 474 -2.76 13.60 8.72
CA VAL A 474 -3.69 12.52 9.07
C VAL A 474 -3.28 11.96 10.42
N VAL A 475 -4.23 11.78 11.34
CA VAL A 475 -3.97 11.33 12.71
C VAL A 475 -4.61 9.99 13.05
N GLY A 476 -5.45 9.43 12.16
CA GLY A 476 -6.07 8.12 12.32
C GLY A 476 -7.45 8.02 11.69
N ARG A 477 -8.19 6.94 12.01
CA ARG A 477 -9.55 6.72 11.52
C ARG A 477 -10.58 6.90 12.62
N PHE A 478 -11.70 7.55 12.32
CA PHE A 478 -12.81 7.68 13.28
C PHE A 478 -13.30 6.32 13.81
N LYS A 479 -13.42 5.32 12.94
CA LYS A 479 -13.87 3.97 13.31
C LYS A 479 -12.84 3.14 14.07
N SER A 480 -11.58 3.59 14.08
CA SER A 480 -10.48 2.93 14.81
C SER A 480 -10.12 3.64 16.10
N LEU A 481 -10.83 4.73 16.44
CA LEU A 481 -10.57 5.44 17.69
C LEU A 481 -10.93 4.56 18.86
N LEU A 482 -10.01 4.49 19.82
CA LEU A 482 -10.28 3.94 21.13
C LEU A 482 -11.04 4.95 21.98
N ILE A 483 -11.89 4.49 22.86
CA ILE A 483 -12.67 5.33 23.75
C ILE A 483 -12.27 4.98 25.18
N SER A 484 -11.68 5.93 25.88
CA SER A 484 -11.35 5.73 27.30
C SER A 484 -12.59 5.78 28.20
N ALA A 485 -12.45 5.38 29.45
CA ALA A 485 -13.54 5.34 30.41
C ALA A 485 -14.23 6.71 30.64
N ASP A 486 -13.51 7.81 30.44
CA ASP A 486 -14.01 9.19 30.53
C ASP A 486 -14.62 9.70 29.20
N GLY A 487 -14.67 8.85 28.18
CA GLY A 487 -15.23 9.20 26.87
C GLY A 487 -14.24 9.90 25.91
N GLU A 488 -12.97 10.11 26.31
CA GLU A 488 -11.95 10.66 25.42
C GLU A 488 -11.70 9.69 24.25
N LYS A 489 -11.70 10.24 23.01
CA LYS A 489 -11.40 9.47 21.80
C LYS A 489 -9.95 9.73 21.37
N TYR A 490 -9.19 8.66 21.15
CA TYR A 490 -7.80 8.76 20.71
C TYR A 490 -7.43 7.67 19.69
N SER A 491 -6.47 7.99 18.80
CA SER A 491 -5.99 7.03 17.80
C SER A 491 -4.98 6.07 18.42
N PRO A 492 -5.14 4.75 18.24
CA PRO A 492 -4.16 3.76 18.67
C PRO A 492 -2.91 3.72 17.79
N GLU A 493 -3.04 4.10 16.51
CA GLU A 493 -2.05 3.85 15.45
C GLU A 493 -0.69 4.46 15.80
N GLY A 494 -0.67 5.69 16.33
CA GLY A 494 0.60 6.35 16.68
C GLY A 494 1.44 5.59 17.71
N PHE A 495 0.82 5.04 18.75
CA PHE A 495 1.51 4.24 19.77
C PHE A 495 1.89 2.85 19.24
N GLU A 496 0.98 2.19 18.52
CA GLU A 496 1.20 0.87 17.93
C GLU A 496 2.41 0.87 16.98
N ASP A 497 2.45 1.84 16.06
CA ASP A 497 3.56 2.02 15.13
C ASP A 497 4.85 2.36 15.87
N SER A 498 4.80 3.31 16.81
CA SER A 498 5.98 3.71 17.57
C SER A 498 6.58 2.56 18.39
N LEU A 499 5.75 1.73 19.03
CA LEU A 499 6.21 0.58 19.81
C LEU A 499 6.81 -0.51 18.92
N THR A 500 6.17 -0.80 17.79
CA THR A 500 6.67 -1.77 16.79
C THR A 500 8.00 -1.30 16.18
N ASP A 501 8.11 -0.01 15.85
CA ASP A 501 9.29 0.55 15.19
C ASP A 501 10.50 0.66 16.12
N SER A 502 10.25 0.90 17.40
CA SER A 502 11.32 1.14 18.39
C SER A 502 11.84 -0.11 19.07
N SER A 503 11.09 -1.23 19.00
CA SER A 503 11.44 -2.47 19.69
C SER A 503 11.78 -3.60 18.72
N LYS A 504 12.94 -4.21 18.90
CA LYS A 504 13.30 -5.46 18.18
C LYS A 504 12.64 -6.72 18.75
N PHE A 505 11.95 -6.58 19.89
CA PHE A 505 11.34 -7.68 20.64
C PHE A 505 9.84 -7.82 20.39
N ILE A 506 9.27 -6.88 19.60
CA ILE A 506 7.84 -6.80 19.33
C ILE A 506 7.65 -6.69 17.81
N ASP A 507 6.90 -7.62 17.23
CA ASP A 507 6.66 -7.66 15.78
C ASP A 507 5.34 -6.97 15.39
N GLN A 508 4.26 -7.13 16.19
CA GLN A 508 2.96 -6.53 15.89
C GLN A 508 2.25 -6.11 17.20
N VAL A 509 1.45 -5.06 17.12
CA VAL A 509 0.76 -4.47 18.28
C VAL A 509 -0.65 -4.08 17.91
N VAL A 510 -1.61 -4.32 18.81
CA VAL A 510 -2.98 -3.79 18.75
C VAL A 510 -3.38 -3.30 20.13
N LEU A 511 -3.70 -2.02 20.24
CA LEU A 511 -4.33 -1.46 21.44
C LEU A 511 -5.83 -1.74 21.43
N HIS A 512 -6.41 -1.91 22.62
CA HIS A 512 -7.84 -1.99 22.81
C HIS A 512 -8.28 -1.13 24.00
N ASN A 513 -9.35 -0.36 23.78
CA ASN A 513 -10.12 0.30 24.83
C ASN A 513 -11.48 0.68 24.25
N ASN A 514 -12.54 0.21 24.88
CA ASN A 514 -13.91 0.54 24.50
C ASN A 514 -14.70 0.94 25.75
N GLN A 515 -14.35 2.09 26.34
CA GLN A 515 -14.84 2.57 27.66
C GLN A 515 -14.43 1.63 28.83
N ASP A 516 -13.35 0.88 28.62
CA ASP A 516 -12.79 0.02 29.65
C ASP A 516 -12.05 0.83 30.72
N PRO A 517 -11.85 0.30 31.92
CA PRO A 517 -11.16 1.01 33.00
C PRO A 517 -9.73 1.47 32.65
N TYR A 518 -9.11 0.82 31.67
CA TYR A 518 -7.79 1.16 31.14
C TYR A 518 -7.56 0.52 29.77
N THR A 519 -6.64 1.09 29.03
CA THR A 519 -6.19 0.53 27.74
C THR A 519 -5.44 -0.79 27.97
N THR A 520 -5.74 -1.80 27.15
CA THR A 520 -5.01 -3.06 27.03
C THR A 520 -4.21 -3.08 25.73
N VAL A 521 -3.18 -3.92 25.64
CA VAL A 521 -2.39 -4.11 24.43
C VAL A 521 -2.20 -5.59 24.13
N ILE A 522 -2.46 -5.97 22.88
CA ILE A 522 -2.17 -7.31 22.34
C ILE A 522 -0.85 -7.20 21.57
N ILE A 523 0.14 -8.00 21.96
CA ILE A 523 1.50 -7.96 21.42
C ILE A 523 1.85 -9.31 20.80
N VAL A 524 2.26 -9.30 19.54
CA VAL A 524 2.97 -10.43 18.92
C VAL A 524 4.46 -10.27 19.22
N PRO A 525 5.06 -11.16 20.05
CA PRO A 525 6.45 -11.06 20.42
C PRO A 525 7.38 -11.60 19.33
N ASN A 526 8.56 -10.98 19.16
CA ASN A 526 9.67 -11.59 18.45
C ASN A 526 10.38 -12.60 19.35
N LYS A 527 9.88 -13.84 19.33
CA LYS A 527 10.35 -14.91 20.24
C LYS A 527 11.85 -15.19 20.09
N GLU A 528 12.40 -15.12 18.87
CA GLU A 528 13.82 -15.37 18.62
C GLU A 528 14.71 -14.27 19.23
N ALA A 529 14.35 -13.00 19.00
CA ALA A 529 15.10 -11.87 19.58
C ALA A 529 15.03 -11.88 21.12
N LEU A 530 13.89 -12.26 21.70
CA LEU A 530 13.72 -12.40 23.14
C LEU A 530 14.57 -13.54 23.71
N LYS A 531 14.60 -14.71 23.06
CA LYS A 531 15.45 -15.84 23.47
C LYS A 531 16.93 -15.47 23.41
N GLU A 532 17.38 -14.81 22.35
CA GLU A 532 18.76 -14.31 22.23
C GLU A 532 19.12 -13.34 23.37
N TYR A 533 18.20 -12.42 23.69
CA TYR A 533 18.38 -11.48 24.80
C TYR A 533 18.56 -12.19 26.13
N VAL A 534 17.66 -13.12 26.47
CA VAL A 534 17.74 -13.86 27.73
C VAL A 534 19.01 -14.71 27.79
N LYS A 535 19.36 -15.42 26.70
CA LYS A 535 20.58 -16.22 26.62
C LYS A 535 21.84 -15.39 26.80
N SER A 536 21.89 -14.18 26.22
CA SER A 536 23.05 -13.28 26.35
C SER A 536 23.27 -12.78 27.78
N GLY A 537 22.18 -12.58 28.54
CA GLY A 537 22.24 -12.16 29.93
C GLY A 537 22.42 -13.32 30.95
N ASN A 538 22.10 -14.56 30.53
CA ASN A 538 22.10 -15.74 31.39
C ASN A 538 22.70 -16.96 30.65
N PRO A 539 24.04 -17.04 30.50
CA PRO A 539 24.68 -18.13 29.80
C PRO A 539 24.37 -19.49 30.48
N GLY A 540 23.84 -20.45 29.73
CA GLY A 540 23.52 -21.78 30.21
C GLY A 540 22.09 -21.99 30.74
N ILE A 541 21.22 -20.96 30.70
CA ILE A 541 19.82 -21.10 31.09
C ILE A 541 19.06 -22.02 30.12
N ASP A 542 18.19 -22.86 30.69
CA ASP A 542 17.27 -23.68 29.89
C ASP A 542 16.19 -22.81 29.22
N LEU A 543 16.26 -22.68 27.91
CA LEU A 543 15.36 -21.82 27.11
C LEU A 543 13.88 -22.28 27.12
N ALA A 544 13.58 -23.49 27.56
CA ALA A 544 12.23 -24.01 27.72
C ALA A 544 11.63 -23.72 29.09
N SER A 545 12.45 -23.25 30.04
CA SER A 545 12.02 -23.06 31.44
C SER A 545 11.00 -21.92 31.59
N ARG A 546 10.17 -22.01 32.62
CA ARG A 546 9.23 -20.94 33.02
C ARG A 546 9.98 -19.63 33.31
N GLU A 547 11.14 -19.70 33.93
CA GLU A 547 11.97 -18.55 34.25
C GLU A 547 12.33 -17.73 32.99
N VAL A 548 12.69 -18.39 31.90
CA VAL A 548 12.99 -17.73 30.59
C VAL A 548 11.76 -17.00 30.07
N LYS A 549 10.58 -17.62 30.11
CA LYS A 549 9.33 -16.99 29.67
C LYS A 549 9.00 -15.75 30.53
N GLU A 550 9.21 -15.79 31.83
CA GLU A 550 9.02 -14.66 32.74
C GLU A 550 10.02 -13.51 32.44
N LEU A 551 11.28 -13.83 32.13
CA LEU A 551 12.27 -12.83 31.68
C LEU A 551 11.90 -12.20 30.35
N MET A 552 11.38 -12.98 29.40
CA MET A 552 10.88 -12.48 28.13
C MET A 552 9.69 -11.52 28.32
N LEU A 553 8.73 -11.89 29.21
CA LEU A 553 7.59 -11.03 29.53
C LEU A 553 8.03 -9.70 30.16
N LYS A 554 8.97 -9.78 31.14
CA LYS A 554 9.54 -8.56 31.76
C LYS A 554 10.19 -7.66 30.69
N LYS A 555 10.90 -8.25 29.73
CA LYS A 555 11.50 -7.45 28.64
C LYS A 555 10.44 -6.78 27.76
N ILE A 556 9.36 -7.45 27.42
CA ILE A 556 8.23 -6.85 26.70
C ILE A 556 7.65 -5.67 27.50
N GLN A 557 7.47 -5.84 28.82
CA GLN A 557 6.97 -4.78 29.69
C GLN A 557 7.90 -3.56 29.73
N GLU A 558 9.23 -3.78 29.76
CA GLU A 558 10.21 -2.70 29.67
C GLU A 558 10.06 -1.88 28.39
N GLU A 559 9.85 -2.53 27.24
CA GLU A 559 9.61 -1.85 25.98
C GLU A 559 8.35 -0.96 26.02
N VAL A 560 7.25 -1.49 26.53
CA VAL A 560 6.00 -0.75 26.74
C VAL A 560 6.19 0.39 27.74
N ASN A 561 6.86 0.14 28.86
CA ASN A 561 7.08 1.13 29.92
C ASN A 561 8.09 2.22 29.51
N SER A 562 8.84 2.04 28.40
CA SER A 562 9.74 3.08 27.89
C SER A 562 9.03 4.40 27.55
N TYR A 563 7.72 4.38 27.35
CA TYR A 563 6.87 5.54 27.09
C TYR A 563 6.31 6.20 28.37
N ARG A 564 6.42 5.54 29.51
CA ARG A 564 5.95 6.04 30.80
C ARG A 564 6.98 6.98 31.44
N ARG A 565 6.55 7.65 32.51
CA ARG A 565 7.40 8.53 33.30
C ARG A 565 8.70 7.83 33.72
N GLY A 566 9.84 8.47 33.45
CA GLY A 566 11.18 7.91 33.66
C GLY A 566 11.71 7.02 32.53
N GLY A 567 10.91 6.73 31.51
CA GLY A 567 11.32 5.96 30.34
C GLY A 567 12.00 6.82 29.26
N SER A 568 12.71 6.15 28.34
CA SER A 568 13.49 6.81 27.26
C SER A 568 12.63 7.56 26.24
N ARG A 569 11.31 7.31 26.21
CA ARG A 569 10.32 7.90 25.30
C ARG A 569 9.19 8.60 26.06
N GLU A 570 9.47 9.01 27.29
CA GLU A 570 8.52 9.78 28.10
C GLU A 570 8.00 11.01 27.34
N GLY A 571 6.68 11.25 27.43
CA GLY A 571 6.04 12.44 26.85
C GLY A 571 5.69 12.34 25.36
N MET A 572 6.00 11.21 24.69
CA MET A 572 5.56 11.01 23.29
C MET A 572 4.05 10.83 23.17
N PHE A 573 3.42 10.22 24.18
CA PHE A 573 1.98 10.02 24.26
C PHE A 573 1.46 10.40 25.65
N PRO A 574 0.20 10.84 25.78
CA PRO A 574 -0.44 11.04 27.07
C PRO A 574 -0.43 9.75 27.89
N GLU A 575 -0.06 9.82 29.15
CA GLU A 575 0.11 8.63 29.99
C GLU A 575 -1.18 7.80 30.13
N ARG A 576 -2.35 8.46 30.10
CA ARG A 576 -3.66 7.82 30.14
C ARG A 576 -4.01 6.96 28.90
N TRP A 577 -3.31 7.15 27.78
CA TRP A 577 -3.47 6.33 26.58
C TRP A 577 -2.61 5.07 26.61
N LEU A 578 -1.58 5.07 27.45
CA LEU A 578 -0.62 3.97 27.55
C LEU A 578 -1.28 2.72 28.17
N PRO A 579 -1.03 1.52 27.61
CA PRO A 579 -1.68 0.31 28.07
C PRO A 579 -1.26 -0.08 29.48
N ALA A 580 -2.24 -0.42 30.32
CA ALA A 580 -2.00 -0.87 31.70
C ALA A 580 -1.98 -2.39 31.85
N ALA A 581 -2.43 -3.14 30.83
CA ALA A 581 -2.36 -4.59 30.78
C ALA A 581 -1.83 -5.07 29.43
N ILE A 582 -1.03 -6.14 29.45
CA ILE A 582 -0.40 -6.73 28.27
C ILE A 582 -0.96 -8.13 28.05
N ILE A 583 -1.40 -8.38 26.82
CA ILE A 583 -1.82 -9.68 26.31
C ILE A 583 -0.76 -10.12 25.31
N VAL A 584 -0.12 -11.25 25.55
CA VAL A 584 0.84 -11.82 24.60
C VAL A 584 0.08 -12.74 23.66
N ALA A 585 0.14 -12.45 22.35
CA ALA A 585 -0.48 -13.26 21.33
C ALA A 585 0.23 -14.63 21.22
N ASP A 586 -0.54 -15.67 21.01
CA ASP A 586 -0.05 -17.05 20.82
C ASP A 586 0.42 -17.29 19.38
N GLU A 587 -0.16 -16.58 18.42
CA GLU A 587 0.21 -16.63 17.00
C GLU A 587 0.41 -15.23 16.39
N PRO A 588 1.20 -15.09 15.32
CA PRO A 588 1.32 -13.84 14.60
C PRO A 588 0.04 -13.52 13.83
N PHE A 589 -0.24 -12.21 13.64
CA PHE A 589 -1.32 -11.77 12.79
C PHE A 589 -0.91 -11.92 11.32
N THR A 590 -1.66 -12.71 10.57
CA THR A 590 -1.37 -13.09 9.19
C THR A 590 -2.61 -12.93 8.29
N GLU A 591 -2.39 -13.01 6.98
CA GLU A 591 -3.49 -13.10 6.02
C GLU A 591 -4.27 -14.42 6.16
N GLN A 592 -3.60 -15.52 6.51
CA GLN A 592 -4.20 -16.85 6.65
C GLN A 592 -5.21 -16.93 7.80
N ASN A 593 -4.94 -16.22 8.90
CA ASN A 593 -5.91 -16.12 10.00
C ASN A 593 -6.80 -14.86 9.92
N HIS A 594 -6.79 -14.17 8.77
CA HIS A 594 -7.59 -12.98 8.45
C HIS A 594 -7.37 -11.78 9.40
N MET A 595 -6.31 -11.80 10.20
CA MET A 595 -5.96 -10.69 11.10
C MET A 595 -5.14 -9.60 10.40
N VAL A 596 -4.64 -9.89 9.19
CA VAL A 596 -3.98 -8.93 8.28
C VAL A 596 -4.64 -9.03 6.92
N ASN A 597 -4.84 -7.89 6.26
CA ASN A 597 -5.40 -7.84 4.91
C ASN A 597 -4.33 -8.00 3.81
N SER A 598 -4.76 -8.06 2.55
CA SER A 598 -3.87 -8.18 1.37
C SER A 598 -2.84 -7.06 1.21
N THR A 599 -3.05 -5.91 1.88
CA THR A 599 -2.11 -4.78 1.91
C THR A 599 -1.23 -4.77 3.15
N MET A 600 -1.14 -5.87 3.87
CA MET A 600 -0.34 -6.05 5.09
C MET A 600 -0.80 -5.18 6.28
N LYS A 601 -2.05 -4.69 6.27
CA LYS A 601 -2.63 -3.95 7.39
C LYS A 601 -3.35 -4.87 8.35
N ILE A 602 -3.17 -4.62 9.65
CA ILE A 602 -3.89 -5.35 10.71
C ILE A 602 -5.38 -5.00 10.64
N VAL A 603 -6.22 -6.02 10.64
CA VAL A 603 -7.69 -5.91 10.69
C VAL A 603 -8.12 -5.95 12.15
N ARG A 604 -8.08 -4.79 12.83
CA ARG A 604 -8.33 -4.63 14.26
C ARG A 604 -9.53 -5.43 14.77
N GLY A 605 -10.69 -5.27 14.15
CA GLY A 605 -11.91 -5.97 14.59
C GLY A 605 -11.83 -7.50 14.52
N LYS A 606 -10.97 -8.07 13.64
CA LYS A 606 -10.72 -9.51 13.61
C LYS A 606 -9.82 -9.94 14.77
N VAL A 607 -8.77 -9.16 15.05
CA VAL A 607 -7.87 -9.38 16.18
C VAL A 607 -8.65 -9.29 17.49
N GLU A 608 -9.43 -8.22 17.70
CA GLU A 608 -10.24 -8.03 18.89
C GLU A 608 -11.25 -9.15 19.09
N LYS A 609 -11.92 -9.60 18.03
CA LYS A 609 -12.85 -10.73 18.09
C LYS A 609 -12.16 -12.04 18.45
N HIS A 610 -10.97 -12.30 17.88
CA HIS A 610 -10.21 -13.50 18.16
C HIS A 610 -9.71 -13.54 19.63
N TYR A 611 -9.26 -12.39 20.13
CA TYR A 611 -8.73 -12.26 21.49
C TYR A 611 -9.76 -11.74 22.51
N ALA A 612 -11.08 -11.77 22.20
CA ALA A 612 -12.12 -11.22 23.07
C ALA A 612 -12.04 -11.76 24.52
N ASP A 613 -11.96 -13.08 24.71
CA ASP A 613 -11.84 -13.73 26.02
C ASP A 613 -10.53 -13.33 26.74
N ARG A 614 -9.47 -13.02 25.98
CA ARG A 614 -8.19 -12.59 26.55
C ARG A 614 -8.25 -11.11 26.96
N ILE A 615 -9.00 -10.30 26.23
CA ILE A 615 -9.24 -8.88 26.54
C ILE A 615 -10.06 -8.81 27.84
N GLU A 616 -11.17 -9.54 27.94
CA GLU A 616 -11.98 -9.59 29.15
C GLU A 616 -11.15 -10.07 30.36
N TYR A 617 -10.35 -11.11 30.18
CA TYR A 617 -9.47 -11.59 31.22
C TYR A 617 -8.43 -10.55 31.65
N ALA A 618 -7.84 -9.81 30.72
CA ALA A 618 -6.87 -8.76 31.01
C ALA A 618 -7.43 -7.59 31.83
N LEU A 619 -8.77 -7.42 31.85
CA LEU A 619 -9.46 -6.44 32.67
C LEU A 619 -9.69 -6.90 34.12
N THR A 620 -9.40 -8.18 34.44
CA THR A 620 -9.43 -8.69 35.80
C THR A 620 -8.09 -8.44 36.53
N PRO A 621 -8.07 -8.42 37.87
CA PRO A 621 -6.82 -8.30 38.64
C PRO A 621 -5.77 -9.36 38.29
N GLU A 622 -6.20 -10.62 38.06
CA GLU A 622 -5.32 -11.72 37.69
C GLU A 622 -4.78 -11.54 36.26
N GLY A 623 -5.63 -11.20 35.30
CA GLY A 623 -5.25 -11.00 33.93
C GLY A 623 -4.38 -9.75 33.69
N LYS A 624 -4.52 -8.73 34.54
CA LYS A 624 -3.66 -7.54 34.56
C LYS A 624 -2.22 -7.86 34.99
N ASN A 625 -2.02 -8.96 35.76
CA ASN A 625 -0.68 -9.41 36.07
C ASN A 625 0.02 -9.88 34.78
N LEU A 626 1.17 -9.29 34.47
CA LEU A 626 1.98 -9.67 33.31
C LEU A 626 2.32 -11.18 33.30
N LEU A 627 2.66 -11.74 34.46
CA LEU A 627 3.10 -13.12 34.62
C LEU A 627 1.92 -14.10 34.78
N ASN A 628 0.73 -13.77 34.26
CA ASN A 628 -0.40 -14.69 34.28
C ASN A 628 -0.15 -15.92 33.39
N GLU A 629 -0.82 -17.04 33.70
CA GLU A 629 -0.60 -18.33 33.02
C GLU A 629 -0.88 -18.25 31.50
N LYS A 630 -1.85 -17.43 31.07
CA LYS A 630 -2.17 -17.27 29.66
C LYS A 630 -1.03 -16.59 28.87
N ASN A 631 -0.37 -15.59 29.46
CA ASN A 631 0.79 -14.95 28.83
C ASN A 631 2.02 -15.87 28.80
N ILE A 632 2.24 -16.62 29.89
CA ILE A 632 3.34 -17.61 29.99
C ILE A 632 3.14 -18.71 28.94
N ALA A 633 1.90 -19.19 28.77
CA ALA A 633 1.59 -20.23 27.79
C ALA A 633 1.80 -19.77 26.34
N SER A 634 1.65 -18.47 26.04
CA SER A 634 1.82 -17.91 24.71
C SER A 634 3.29 -17.79 24.24
N LEU A 635 4.26 -17.90 25.15
CA LEU A 635 5.71 -17.89 24.87
C LEU A 635 6.27 -19.33 24.87
#